data_63a5fce773115209c534b3bae6eb53fe
#
_entry.id   63a5fce773115209c534b3bae6eb53fe
#
_cell.length_a   1.000
_cell.length_b   1.000
_cell.length_c   1.000
_cell.angle_alpha   90.00
_cell.angle_beta   90.00
_cell.angle_gamma   90.00
#
_symmetry.space_group_name_H-M   'P 1'
#
loop_
_entity.id
_entity.type
_entity.pdbx_description
1 polymer ?
#
loop_
_entity_poly.entity_id
_entity_poly.type
_entity_poly.pdbx_seq_one_letter_code
_entity_poly.pdbx_strand_id
1 'polypeptide(L)'
;MTGAKPTTTGLTLEEGPIDRKAIDTLRTLSMDAVQAASSGHPGTPMAMAPVVYTLWQHFLRFDPEDPIWPNRDRFVLSMGHASMLLYSMLHLTGVKAVDARYERLGELSVTLGDIERFRQLDSKCAGHPEYRWTSGVETTTGPLGQGVATSVGMAIAARWQAARYGRPGFELFDYDVYALCGDGCMMEGVSSEAASLAAHLGLSKLCWIYDDNHITIEGPTSLAFSEDVSARFRGYGWNVLHVADANDTGALARAFNGFRVTKDRPTLIVVASHIGFGAPHKQDTSAAHGEPLGEEEIRLTKRQYGWPEDAKFLVPTGVREHFRDGIGRRGKALRNAWSARFEEYRKVHPDLADEIERMQKRALPEGWDRDVPTFPADAKGLAGRDSSAKVLNAIAKNVPWLLGGSADLAPSTKTRLVFDGAGDFEASTPSGRNLHFGIREHAMAAILNGLALSKLRPFGSGFLIFSDYARGAIRLAAIMEIPVIHVFTHDSIGVGEDGPTHQPIEQLPGLRSIPGLLTIRPADANEVVEAWRMILALRHEPVALILSRQACPTIDRTRFAAASGLRQGAYVLADAKLGKPDVILMATGSEVSLCLAAWEKLTAEGVAVRVVSMPCWELFERQPEAVRDGVLPAHVLARVSVEQASVFGWERYVGLGGASIGMRNFGASAPLQELQQLFGFTVENVMDAARQQLARARKA
;
A
#
# COMPACT_ATOMS: atom_id res chain seq x y z
N MET A 1 16.41 -7.22 -54.17
CA MET A 1 15.04 -7.09 -53.67
C MET A 1 15.07 -6.02 -52.61
N THR A 2 14.50 -4.89 -52.91
CA THR A 2 14.55 -3.64 -52.18
C THR A 2 13.72 -3.71 -50.90
N GLY A 3 14.37 -3.59 -49.74
CA GLY A 3 13.70 -3.55 -48.46
C GLY A 3 12.94 -2.23 -48.26
N ALA A 4 11.64 -2.31 -48.17
CA ALA A 4 10.78 -1.17 -47.76
C ALA A 4 11.07 -0.83 -46.31
N LYS A 5 11.51 0.41 -46.03
CA LYS A 5 11.58 1.00 -44.69
C LYS A 5 10.15 1.10 -44.15
N PRO A 6 9.91 0.73 -42.88
CA PRO A 6 8.60 0.99 -42.27
C PRO A 6 8.40 2.50 -42.13
N THR A 7 7.36 3.03 -42.75
CA THR A 7 6.88 4.39 -42.59
C THR A 7 6.32 4.52 -41.18
N THR A 8 7.10 5.11 -40.29
CA THR A 8 6.61 5.63 -39.00
C THR A 8 5.74 6.88 -39.29
N THR A 9 4.41 6.70 -39.38
CA THR A 9 3.47 7.78 -39.28
C THR A 9 3.44 8.24 -37.81
N GLY A 10 4.50 8.94 -37.40
CA GLY A 10 4.56 9.62 -36.11
C GLY A 10 3.65 10.85 -36.15
N LEU A 11 2.73 10.97 -35.20
CA LEU A 11 2.08 12.24 -34.88
C LEU A 11 3.18 13.27 -34.60
N THR A 12 3.41 14.18 -35.55
CA THR A 12 4.16 15.42 -35.30
C THR A 12 3.18 16.36 -34.61
N LEU A 13 3.34 16.53 -33.29
CA LEU A 13 2.62 17.58 -32.57
C LEU A 13 3.33 18.91 -32.88
N GLU A 14 2.62 19.81 -33.52
CA GLU A 14 3.01 21.21 -33.61
C GLU A 14 2.30 21.97 -32.51
N GLU A 15 3.05 22.62 -31.61
CA GLU A 15 2.51 23.41 -30.52
C GLU A 15 1.81 24.64 -31.06
N GLY A 16 0.51 24.74 -30.79
CA GLY A 16 -0.29 25.93 -31.10
C GLY A 16 -0.32 26.95 -29.94
N PRO A 17 -0.85 28.15 -30.18
CA PRO A 17 -0.98 29.17 -29.15
C PRO A 17 -1.80 28.74 -27.93
N ILE A 18 -2.78 27.87 -28.10
CA ILE A 18 -3.62 27.36 -27.01
C ILE A 18 -2.89 26.32 -26.14
N ASP A 19 -1.99 25.51 -26.74
CA ASP A 19 -1.18 24.53 -26.03
C ASP A 19 -0.24 25.24 -25.05
N ARG A 20 0.48 26.26 -25.53
CA ARG A 20 1.33 27.09 -24.69
C ARG A 20 0.55 27.74 -23.56
N LYS A 21 -0.61 28.32 -23.88
CA LYS A 21 -1.49 28.93 -22.87
C LYS A 21 -1.94 27.92 -21.81
N ALA A 22 -2.27 26.69 -22.19
CA ALA A 22 -2.63 25.64 -21.27
C ALA A 22 -1.45 25.24 -20.36
N ILE A 23 -0.26 25.08 -20.93
CA ILE A 23 1.00 24.80 -20.20
C ILE A 23 1.29 25.92 -19.20
N ASP A 24 1.22 27.19 -19.64
CA ASP A 24 1.51 28.33 -18.76
C ASP A 24 0.42 28.51 -17.68
N THR A 25 -0.83 28.08 -17.94
CA THR A 25 -1.86 28.03 -16.91
C THR A 25 -1.50 27.02 -15.80
N LEU A 26 -0.95 25.85 -16.14
CA LEU A 26 -0.48 24.87 -15.15
C LEU A 26 0.66 25.45 -14.29
N ARG A 27 1.62 26.14 -14.93
CA ARG A 27 2.73 26.81 -14.27
C ARG A 27 2.25 27.89 -13.30
N THR A 28 1.40 28.79 -13.79
CA THR A 28 0.94 29.95 -13.01
C THR A 28 0.03 29.55 -11.85
N LEU A 29 -0.91 28.61 -12.04
CA LEU A 29 -1.74 28.10 -10.95
C LEU A 29 -0.87 27.46 -9.85
N SER A 30 0.18 26.73 -10.25
CA SER A 30 1.06 26.07 -9.28
C SER A 30 1.87 27.06 -8.45
N MET A 31 2.50 28.08 -9.07
CA MET A 31 3.25 29.06 -8.31
C MET A 31 2.37 30.00 -7.50
N ASP A 32 1.18 30.38 -7.99
CA ASP A 32 0.23 31.19 -7.24
C ASP A 32 -0.26 30.48 -5.98
N ALA A 33 -0.60 29.20 -6.10
CA ALA A 33 -1.07 28.40 -4.96
C ALA A 33 0.01 28.21 -3.89
N VAL A 34 1.26 27.91 -4.30
CA VAL A 34 2.39 27.78 -3.38
C VAL A 34 2.68 29.12 -2.68
N GLN A 35 2.61 30.23 -3.42
CA GLN A 35 2.81 31.56 -2.84
C GLN A 35 1.69 31.92 -1.85
N ALA A 36 0.43 31.68 -2.19
CA ALA A 36 -0.70 31.97 -1.32
C ALA A 36 -0.64 31.14 -0.01
N ALA A 37 -0.21 29.89 -0.10
CA ALA A 37 0.00 29.01 1.06
C ALA A 37 1.26 29.37 1.87
N SER A 38 2.15 30.21 1.35
CA SER A 38 3.49 30.46 1.90
C SER A 38 4.26 29.16 2.19
N SER A 39 3.97 28.10 1.45
CA SER A 39 4.51 26.74 1.65
C SER A 39 4.25 25.86 0.43
N GLY A 40 5.26 25.11 -0.01
CA GLY A 40 5.12 24.14 -1.10
C GLY A 40 6.30 24.16 -2.06
N HIS A 41 6.13 23.50 -3.21
CA HIS A 41 7.20 23.22 -4.16
C HIS A 41 6.77 23.70 -5.55
N PRO A 42 7.16 24.93 -5.97
CA PRO A 42 6.71 25.47 -7.25
C PRO A 42 7.57 25.03 -8.44
N GLY A 43 8.85 24.74 -8.22
CA GLY A 43 9.83 24.60 -9.30
C GLY A 43 9.61 23.41 -10.22
N THR A 44 9.34 22.23 -9.66
CA THR A 44 9.05 21.02 -10.44
C THR A 44 7.74 21.15 -11.22
N PRO A 45 6.60 21.64 -10.67
CA PRO A 45 5.41 21.94 -11.45
C PRO A 45 5.67 22.86 -12.66
N MET A 46 6.54 23.88 -12.50
CA MET A 46 6.88 24.79 -13.58
C MET A 46 7.70 24.09 -14.67
N ALA A 47 8.64 23.22 -14.29
CA ALA A 47 9.48 22.47 -15.23
C ALA A 47 8.68 21.40 -15.99
N MET A 48 7.85 20.63 -15.28
CA MET A 48 7.16 19.43 -15.80
C MET A 48 5.77 19.71 -16.39
N ALA A 49 5.30 20.96 -16.38
CA ALA A 49 4.01 21.30 -16.97
C ALA A 49 3.86 20.85 -18.44
N PRO A 50 4.85 21.05 -19.35
CA PRO A 50 4.73 20.58 -20.73
C PRO A 50 4.67 19.04 -20.84
N VAL A 51 5.39 18.35 -19.97
CA VAL A 51 5.44 16.87 -19.94
C VAL A 51 4.08 16.29 -19.57
N VAL A 52 3.49 16.79 -18.46
CA VAL A 52 2.18 16.33 -17.99
C VAL A 52 1.09 16.79 -18.96
N TYR A 53 1.15 18.00 -19.48
CA TYR A 53 0.25 18.48 -20.52
C TYR A 53 0.26 17.54 -21.73
N THR A 54 1.43 17.25 -22.31
CA THR A 54 1.57 16.41 -23.51
C THR A 54 1.01 15.00 -23.25
N LEU A 55 1.35 14.41 -22.10
CA LEU A 55 0.84 13.10 -21.72
C LEU A 55 -0.70 13.09 -21.61
N TRP A 56 -1.26 13.99 -20.82
CA TRP A 56 -2.71 14.00 -20.54
C TRP A 56 -3.50 14.40 -21.77
N GLN A 57 -3.13 15.49 -22.44
CA GLN A 57 -3.88 16.03 -23.56
C GLN A 57 -3.88 15.11 -24.78
N HIS A 58 -2.79 14.34 -25.02
CA HIS A 58 -2.65 13.62 -26.27
C HIS A 58 -2.54 12.08 -26.13
N PHE A 59 -2.10 11.56 -24.98
CA PHE A 59 -1.77 10.15 -24.84
C PHE A 59 -2.60 9.41 -23.82
N LEU A 60 -2.81 9.98 -22.64
CA LEU A 60 -3.47 9.31 -21.50
C LEU A 60 -4.89 8.87 -21.87
N ARG A 61 -5.21 7.60 -21.65
CA ARG A 61 -6.55 7.03 -21.82
C ARG A 61 -7.30 7.16 -20.50
N PHE A 62 -7.91 8.31 -20.29
CA PHE A 62 -8.57 8.67 -19.04
C PHE A 62 -9.84 9.49 -19.36
N ASP A 63 -10.96 9.15 -18.72
CA ASP A 63 -12.18 9.92 -18.83
C ASP A 63 -12.38 10.78 -17.58
N PRO A 64 -12.24 12.11 -17.65
CA PRO A 64 -12.48 13.00 -16.51
C PRO A 64 -13.88 12.87 -15.88
N GLU A 65 -14.89 12.47 -16.66
CA GLU A 65 -16.25 12.22 -16.17
C GLU A 65 -16.36 10.88 -15.41
N ASP A 66 -15.38 9.96 -15.56
CA ASP A 66 -15.35 8.66 -14.90
C ASP A 66 -13.92 8.29 -14.44
N PRO A 67 -13.38 8.96 -13.42
CA PRO A 67 -12.00 8.77 -12.96
C PRO A 67 -11.73 7.39 -12.32
N ILE A 68 -12.77 6.56 -12.20
CA ILE A 68 -12.68 5.20 -11.66
C ILE A 68 -12.92 4.12 -12.72
N TRP A 69 -13.06 4.49 -14.00
CA TRP A 69 -13.20 3.53 -15.11
C TRP A 69 -12.12 2.44 -15.04
N PRO A 70 -12.48 1.14 -15.04
CA PRO A 70 -11.54 0.05 -14.76
C PRO A 70 -10.32 0.00 -15.68
N ASN A 71 -10.51 0.26 -16.99
CA ASN A 71 -9.44 0.20 -18.01
C ASN A 71 -8.81 1.57 -18.32
N ARG A 72 -8.97 2.57 -17.44
CA ARG A 72 -8.23 3.84 -17.60
C ARG A 72 -6.74 3.61 -17.40
N ASP A 73 -5.91 4.41 -18.08
CA ASP A 73 -4.49 4.47 -17.75
C ASP A 73 -4.29 5.04 -16.33
N ARG A 74 -3.18 4.70 -15.70
CA ARG A 74 -2.82 5.18 -14.36
C ARG A 74 -1.72 6.23 -14.47
N PHE A 75 -1.94 7.38 -13.85
CA PHE A 75 -0.91 8.40 -13.69
C PHE A 75 -0.52 8.52 -12.22
N VAL A 76 0.73 8.21 -11.90
CA VAL A 76 1.30 8.27 -10.55
C VAL A 76 2.29 9.42 -10.47
N LEU A 77 2.01 10.40 -9.63
CA LEU A 77 2.97 11.46 -9.29
C LEU A 77 3.86 10.97 -8.14
N SER A 78 4.97 10.28 -8.46
CA SER A 78 5.87 9.70 -7.45
C SER A 78 6.63 10.77 -6.66
N MET A 79 7.01 11.87 -7.31
CA MET A 79 7.51 13.07 -6.64
C MET A 79 6.34 13.91 -6.10
N GLY A 80 5.71 13.39 -5.03
CA GLY A 80 4.46 13.93 -4.50
C GLY A 80 4.52 15.38 -4.04
N HIS A 81 5.71 15.93 -3.79
CA HIS A 81 5.91 17.35 -3.49
C HIS A 81 5.48 18.28 -4.65
N ALA A 82 5.51 17.79 -5.89
CA ALA A 82 4.99 18.53 -7.06
C ALA A 82 3.45 18.49 -7.17
N SER A 83 2.73 18.28 -6.08
CA SER A 83 1.28 18.02 -5.99
C SER A 83 0.43 19.04 -6.77
N MET A 84 0.80 20.31 -6.76
CA MET A 84 0.08 21.36 -7.49
C MET A 84 0.01 21.13 -9.00
N LEU A 85 1.00 20.48 -9.60
CA LEU A 85 0.94 20.08 -11.00
C LEU A 85 -0.23 19.15 -11.28
N LEU A 86 -0.42 18.13 -10.41
CA LEU A 86 -1.54 17.19 -10.53
C LEU A 86 -2.88 17.87 -10.23
N TYR A 87 -2.97 18.66 -9.17
CA TYR A 87 -4.22 19.35 -8.82
C TYR A 87 -4.67 20.33 -9.90
N SER A 88 -3.73 21.07 -10.47
CA SER A 88 -4.00 21.96 -11.61
C SER A 88 -4.50 21.17 -12.84
N MET A 89 -3.92 20.00 -13.13
CA MET A 89 -4.41 19.11 -14.19
C MET A 89 -5.81 18.60 -13.91
N LEU A 90 -6.11 18.10 -12.69
CA LEU A 90 -7.43 17.62 -12.30
C LEU A 90 -8.51 18.72 -12.46
N HIS A 91 -8.17 19.95 -12.05
CA HIS A 91 -9.04 21.11 -12.20
C HIS A 91 -9.30 21.48 -13.66
N LEU A 92 -8.24 21.62 -14.46
CA LEU A 92 -8.36 22.08 -15.84
C LEU A 92 -9.02 21.05 -16.75
N THR A 93 -8.78 19.76 -16.51
CA THR A 93 -9.43 18.66 -17.25
C THR A 93 -10.87 18.40 -16.79
N GLY A 94 -11.27 18.96 -15.65
CA GLY A 94 -12.64 18.83 -15.14
C GLY A 94 -12.97 17.48 -14.53
N VAL A 95 -11.99 16.82 -13.91
CA VAL A 95 -12.19 15.52 -13.26
C VAL A 95 -13.29 15.59 -12.22
N LYS A 96 -14.22 14.64 -12.27
CA LYS A 96 -15.35 14.54 -11.34
C LYS A 96 -14.97 13.88 -10.03
N ALA A 97 -15.62 14.33 -8.95
CA ALA A 97 -15.47 13.73 -7.64
C ALA A 97 -16.12 12.35 -7.57
N VAL A 98 -15.56 11.51 -6.70
CA VAL A 98 -16.05 10.18 -6.36
C VAL A 98 -16.17 10.11 -4.84
N ASP A 99 -17.27 9.56 -4.34
CA ASP A 99 -17.51 9.38 -2.92
C ASP A 99 -16.79 8.13 -2.34
N ALA A 100 -16.94 7.92 -1.04
CA ALA A 100 -16.38 6.77 -0.34
C ALA A 100 -16.98 5.42 -0.79
N ARG A 101 -18.12 5.41 -1.48
CA ARG A 101 -18.78 4.22 -2.05
C ARG A 101 -18.34 3.95 -3.48
N TYR A 102 -17.41 4.76 -4.02
CA TYR A 102 -17.00 4.73 -5.44
C TYR A 102 -18.13 5.12 -6.39
N GLU A 103 -19.07 5.97 -5.95
CA GLU A 103 -20.07 6.57 -6.81
C GLU A 103 -19.59 7.93 -7.32
N ARG A 104 -19.84 8.20 -8.60
CA ARG A 104 -19.45 9.47 -9.22
C ARG A 104 -20.39 10.57 -8.75
N LEU A 105 -19.80 11.68 -8.35
CA LEU A 105 -20.51 12.90 -8.01
C LEU A 105 -20.53 13.84 -9.23
N GLY A 106 -21.51 14.72 -9.31
CA GLY A 106 -21.62 15.68 -10.42
C GLY A 106 -20.64 16.85 -10.35
N GLU A 107 -20.03 17.08 -9.18
CA GLU A 107 -19.11 18.18 -8.91
C GLU A 107 -17.66 17.88 -9.32
N LEU A 108 -16.83 18.92 -9.35
CA LEU A 108 -15.41 18.78 -9.65
C LEU A 108 -14.66 18.14 -8.47
N SER A 109 -13.69 17.30 -8.78
CA SER A 109 -12.74 16.77 -7.81
C SER A 109 -11.88 17.86 -7.15
N VAL A 110 -11.45 18.83 -7.95
CA VAL A 110 -10.65 19.99 -7.52
C VAL A 110 -11.28 21.25 -8.10
N THR A 111 -11.76 22.15 -7.26
CA THR A 111 -12.26 23.46 -7.63
C THR A 111 -11.13 24.51 -7.66
N LEU A 112 -11.35 25.68 -8.26
CA LEU A 112 -10.38 26.77 -8.15
C LEU A 112 -10.21 27.22 -6.71
N GLY A 113 -11.29 27.23 -5.92
CA GLY A 113 -11.23 27.54 -4.50
C GLY A 113 -10.43 26.53 -3.67
N ASP A 114 -10.33 25.26 -4.10
CA ASP A 114 -9.43 24.29 -3.47
C ASP A 114 -7.96 24.63 -3.78
N ILE A 115 -7.65 25.06 -5.01
CA ILE A 115 -6.31 25.51 -5.43
C ILE A 115 -5.89 26.75 -4.63
N GLU A 116 -6.78 27.74 -4.50
CA GLU A 116 -6.58 28.95 -3.71
C GLU A 116 -6.29 28.64 -2.23
N ARG A 117 -6.85 27.53 -1.72
CA ARG A 117 -6.67 27.04 -0.35
C ARG A 117 -5.69 25.85 -0.28
N PHE A 118 -4.71 25.77 -1.19
CA PHE A 118 -3.68 24.74 -1.15
C PHE A 118 -3.06 24.61 0.24
N ARG A 119 -2.90 23.39 0.75
CA ARG A 119 -2.36 23.09 2.09
C ARG A 119 -3.17 23.64 3.26
N GLN A 120 -4.41 24.05 3.03
CA GLN A 120 -5.31 24.43 4.12
C GLN A 120 -6.21 23.26 4.53
N LEU A 121 -6.69 23.29 5.77
CA LEU A 121 -7.62 22.30 6.28
C LEU A 121 -8.85 22.20 5.37
N ASP A 122 -9.32 20.99 5.10
CA ASP A 122 -10.47 20.64 4.27
C ASP A 122 -10.35 20.99 2.77
N SER A 123 -9.21 21.53 2.30
CA SER A 123 -8.96 21.67 0.86
C SER A 123 -8.72 20.30 0.22
N LYS A 124 -9.23 20.11 -1.01
CA LYS A 124 -8.89 18.94 -1.82
C LYS A 124 -7.46 18.98 -2.35
N CYS A 125 -6.77 20.10 -2.21
CA CYS A 125 -5.36 20.28 -2.55
C CYS A 125 -4.49 20.10 -1.31
N ALA A 126 -4.33 18.88 -0.84
CA ALA A 126 -3.43 18.51 0.26
C ALA A 126 -1.96 18.78 -0.11
N GLY A 127 -1.07 18.82 0.89
CA GLY A 127 0.37 19.11 0.67
C GLY A 127 1.06 18.13 -0.28
N HIS A 128 0.62 16.88 -0.29
CA HIS A 128 1.03 15.80 -1.18
C HIS A 128 -0.22 15.04 -1.66
N PRO A 129 -0.19 14.34 -2.79
CA PRO A 129 -1.37 13.61 -3.30
C PRO A 129 -1.85 12.54 -2.31
N GLU A 130 -3.14 12.55 -2.01
CA GLU A 130 -3.77 11.60 -1.11
C GLU A 130 -4.90 10.83 -1.82
N TYR A 131 -4.73 9.51 -1.92
CA TYR A 131 -5.75 8.60 -2.46
C TYR A 131 -7.02 8.66 -1.60
N ARG A 132 -8.19 8.68 -2.23
CA ARG A 132 -9.52 8.85 -1.63
C ARG A 132 -9.85 10.25 -1.09
N TRP A 133 -8.86 11.06 -0.72
CA TRP A 133 -9.10 12.45 -0.37
C TRP A 133 -9.40 13.30 -1.60
N THR A 134 -8.58 13.12 -2.65
CA THR A 134 -8.74 13.83 -3.93
C THR A 134 -9.02 12.81 -5.03
N SER A 135 -10.20 12.85 -5.63
CA SER A 135 -10.55 11.96 -6.75
C SER A 135 -9.68 12.24 -7.96
N GLY A 136 -9.23 11.18 -8.65
CA GLY A 136 -8.24 11.25 -9.73
C GLY A 136 -6.80 11.05 -9.27
N VAL A 137 -6.53 11.03 -7.96
CA VAL A 137 -5.25 10.61 -7.39
C VAL A 137 -5.23 9.08 -7.30
N GLU A 138 -4.30 8.44 -7.99
CA GLU A 138 -4.21 6.97 -8.07
C GLU A 138 -3.56 6.32 -6.85
N THR A 139 -2.67 7.03 -6.16
CA THR A 139 -1.98 6.57 -4.95
C THR A 139 -1.50 7.73 -4.11
N THR A 140 -1.45 7.55 -2.79
CA THR A 140 -0.81 8.51 -1.89
C THR A 140 0.70 8.46 -2.07
N THR A 141 1.30 9.63 -2.29
CA THR A 141 2.75 9.82 -2.42
C THR A 141 3.22 10.95 -1.49
N GLY A 142 4.51 11.23 -1.50
CA GLY A 142 5.18 12.16 -0.58
C GLY A 142 6.49 11.55 -0.12
N PRO A 143 6.50 10.35 0.50
CA PRO A 143 7.74 9.59 0.65
C PRO A 143 8.26 9.17 -0.72
N LEU A 144 9.48 9.62 -1.06
CA LEU A 144 10.09 9.41 -2.38
C LEU A 144 10.33 7.92 -2.65
N GLY A 145 10.29 7.52 -3.91
CA GLY A 145 10.43 6.11 -4.31
C GLY A 145 9.16 5.26 -4.18
N GLN A 146 8.22 5.63 -3.30
CA GLN A 146 7.00 4.84 -3.07
C GLN A 146 6.09 4.79 -4.31
N GLY A 147 5.91 5.92 -4.98
CA GLY A 147 5.04 6.00 -6.16
C GLY A 147 5.53 5.14 -7.32
N VAL A 148 6.82 5.19 -7.64
CA VAL A 148 7.40 4.34 -8.69
C VAL A 148 7.28 2.85 -8.33
N ALA A 149 7.54 2.47 -7.09
CA ALA A 149 7.38 1.08 -6.66
C ALA A 149 5.91 0.63 -6.69
N THR A 150 4.97 1.47 -6.25
CA THR A 150 3.52 1.22 -6.34
C THR A 150 3.07 1.05 -7.80
N SER A 151 3.63 1.83 -8.73
CA SER A 151 3.33 1.74 -10.17
C SER A 151 3.66 0.38 -10.77
N VAL A 152 4.71 -0.30 -10.26
CA VAL A 152 5.04 -1.68 -10.65
C VAL A 152 3.91 -2.63 -10.28
N GLY A 153 3.32 -2.49 -9.10
CA GLY A 153 2.15 -3.28 -8.69
C GLY A 153 0.94 -3.05 -9.59
N MET A 154 0.69 -1.81 -10.00
CA MET A 154 -0.37 -1.49 -10.97
C MET A 154 -0.11 -2.13 -12.34
N ALA A 155 1.14 -2.16 -12.80
CA ALA A 155 1.51 -2.80 -14.07
C ALA A 155 1.41 -4.34 -14.01
N ILE A 156 1.77 -4.97 -12.88
CA ILE A 156 1.52 -6.40 -12.62
C ILE A 156 0.01 -6.68 -12.67
N ALA A 157 -0.80 -5.86 -12.01
CA ALA A 157 -2.26 -5.99 -12.02
C ALA A 157 -2.83 -5.89 -13.44
N ALA A 158 -2.39 -4.92 -14.25
CA ALA A 158 -2.81 -4.76 -15.63
C ALA A 158 -2.56 -6.04 -16.43
N ARG A 159 -1.37 -6.60 -16.30
CA ARG A 159 -0.95 -7.79 -17.02
C ARG A 159 -1.69 -9.05 -16.56
N TRP A 160 -1.88 -9.20 -15.24
CA TRP A 160 -2.64 -10.31 -14.68
C TRP A 160 -4.12 -10.25 -15.09
N GLN A 161 -4.76 -9.09 -14.99
CA GLN A 161 -6.15 -8.88 -15.40
C GLN A 161 -6.35 -9.14 -16.91
N ALA A 162 -5.41 -8.68 -17.73
CA ALA A 162 -5.43 -8.97 -19.17
C ALA A 162 -5.35 -10.48 -19.45
N ALA A 163 -4.47 -11.21 -18.76
CA ALA A 163 -4.31 -12.65 -18.94
C ALA A 163 -5.51 -13.45 -18.43
N ARG A 164 -6.09 -13.05 -17.29
CA ARG A 164 -7.22 -13.78 -16.71
C ARG A 164 -8.53 -13.54 -17.46
N TYR A 165 -8.82 -12.30 -17.80
CA TYR A 165 -10.12 -11.90 -18.35
C TYR A 165 -10.14 -11.74 -19.86
N GLY A 166 -8.98 -11.58 -20.51
CA GLY A 166 -8.89 -11.47 -21.97
C GLY A 166 -9.41 -12.71 -22.67
N ARG A 167 -10.19 -12.49 -23.73
CA ARG A 167 -10.71 -13.54 -24.63
C ARG A 167 -10.59 -13.03 -26.06
N PRO A 168 -10.53 -13.89 -27.08
CA PRO A 168 -10.50 -13.44 -28.47
C PRO A 168 -11.62 -12.46 -28.78
N GLY A 169 -11.26 -11.24 -29.21
CA GLY A 169 -12.19 -10.13 -29.46
C GLY A 169 -12.61 -9.30 -28.23
N PHE A 170 -12.13 -9.66 -27.04
CA PHE A 170 -12.46 -8.99 -25.79
C PHE A 170 -11.19 -8.64 -24.98
N GLU A 171 -10.47 -7.62 -25.41
CA GLU A 171 -9.38 -7.03 -24.63
C GLU A 171 -9.96 -6.00 -23.65
N LEU A 172 -10.32 -6.46 -22.44
CA LEU A 172 -10.95 -5.62 -21.42
C LEU A 172 -9.97 -4.83 -20.56
N PHE A 173 -8.75 -5.35 -20.38
CA PHE A 173 -7.70 -4.75 -19.58
C PHE A 173 -6.41 -4.66 -20.38
N ASP A 174 -6.05 -3.43 -20.79
CA ASP A 174 -4.83 -3.17 -21.55
C ASP A 174 -4.18 -1.82 -21.16
N TYR A 175 -4.57 -1.27 -20.01
CA TYR A 175 -4.15 0.06 -19.57
C TYR A 175 -2.63 0.16 -19.35
N ASP A 176 -2.12 1.35 -19.63
CA ASP A 176 -0.75 1.74 -19.38
C ASP A 176 -0.63 2.40 -17.99
N VAL A 177 0.57 2.32 -17.40
CA VAL A 177 0.90 2.93 -16.11
C VAL A 177 2.07 3.89 -16.29
N TYR A 178 1.85 5.16 -15.99
CA TYR A 178 2.83 6.23 -16.07
C TYR A 178 3.18 6.71 -14.66
N ALA A 179 4.46 6.80 -14.33
CA ALA A 179 4.92 7.37 -13.07
C ALA A 179 5.91 8.51 -13.33
N LEU A 180 5.58 9.71 -12.86
CA LEU A 180 6.46 10.87 -12.92
C LEU A 180 7.31 10.93 -11.66
N CYS A 181 8.64 10.93 -11.79
CA CYS A 181 9.61 10.84 -10.71
C CYS A 181 10.79 11.77 -10.97
N GLY A 182 11.52 12.11 -9.93
CA GLY A 182 12.72 12.96 -9.99
C GLY A 182 13.93 12.27 -9.34
N ASP A 183 15.02 13.00 -9.22
CA ASP A 183 16.30 12.55 -8.66
C ASP A 183 16.13 11.85 -7.30
N GLY A 184 15.38 12.45 -6.38
CA GLY A 184 15.16 11.87 -5.07
C GLY A 184 14.44 10.51 -5.10
N CYS A 185 13.53 10.28 -6.08
CA CYS A 185 12.96 8.96 -6.28
C CYS A 185 14.01 7.95 -6.77
N MET A 186 14.96 8.40 -7.60
CA MET A 186 16.03 7.53 -8.14
C MET A 186 17.10 7.22 -7.10
N MET A 187 17.28 8.07 -6.09
CA MET A 187 18.20 7.84 -4.96
C MET A 187 17.64 6.78 -3.99
N GLU A 188 16.33 6.66 -3.86
CA GLU A 188 15.71 5.71 -2.93
C GLU A 188 15.94 4.25 -3.34
N GLY A 189 16.40 3.41 -2.40
CA GLY A 189 16.68 1.99 -2.64
C GLY A 189 15.47 1.22 -3.16
N VAL A 190 14.26 1.56 -2.70
CA VAL A 190 13.00 0.91 -3.14
C VAL A 190 12.76 1.05 -4.63
N SER A 191 13.23 2.14 -5.25
CA SER A 191 13.14 2.32 -6.72
C SER A 191 14.00 1.31 -7.47
N SER A 192 15.22 1.04 -6.97
CA SER A 192 16.12 0.04 -7.54
C SER A 192 15.57 -1.37 -7.41
N GLU A 193 15.02 -1.72 -6.24
CA GLU A 193 14.34 -3.00 -6.01
C GLU A 193 13.17 -3.20 -7.01
N ALA A 194 12.32 -2.19 -7.13
CA ALA A 194 11.14 -2.22 -7.98
C ALA A 194 11.50 -2.23 -9.48
N ALA A 195 12.48 -1.42 -9.91
CA ALA A 195 12.93 -1.35 -11.30
C ALA A 195 13.53 -2.68 -11.78
N SER A 196 14.37 -3.31 -10.94
CA SER A 196 14.94 -4.63 -11.23
C SER A 196 13.85 -5.68 -11.44
N LEU A 197 12.85 -5.73 -10.56
CA LEU A 197 11.74 -6.68 -10.69
C LEU A 197 10.84 -6.38 -11.90
N ALA A 198 10.56 -5.11 -12.19
CA ALA A 198 9.75 -4.72 -13.34
C ALA A 198 10.36 -5.18 -14.69
N ALA A 199 11.68 -5.06 -14.82
CA ALA A 199 12.40 -5.54 -16.00
C ALA A 199 12.37 -7.06 -16.09
N HIS A 200 12.65 -7.76 -14.97
CA HIS A 200 12.58 -9.23 -14.89
C HIS A 200 11.22 -9.77 -15.35
N LEU A 201 10.15 -9.11 -14.95
CA LEU A 201 8.79 -9.48 -15.34
C LEU A 201 8.39 -8.98 -16.73
N GLY A 202 9.21 -8.20 -17.42
CA GLY A 202 8.93 -7.68 -18.76
C GLY A 202 7.67 -6.79 -18.80
N LEU A 203 7.50 -5.88 -17.84
CA LEU A 203 6.29 -5.06 -17.68
C LEU A 203 6.21 -3.94 -18.72
N SER A 204 5.92 -4.27 -19.97
CA SER A 204 5.91 -3.35 -21.12
C SER A 204 4.82 -2.26 -21.08
N LYS A 205 3.87 -2.35 -20.15
CA LYS A 205 2.83 -1.34 -19.89
C LYS A 205 3.24 -0.31 -18.83
N LEU A 206 4.49 -0.35 -18.36
CA LEU A 206 5.05 0.56 -17.36
C LEU A 206 5.99 1.56 -18.03
N CYS A 207 5.72 2.85 -17.79
CA CYS A 207 6.53 3.97 -18.20
C CYS A 207 6.88 4.83 -16.99
N TRP A 208 8.18 4.95 -16.66
CA TRP A 208 8.65 5.97 -15.74
C TRP A 208 9.16 7.18 -16.52
N ILE A 209 8.75 8.37 -16.10
CA ILE A 209 9.17 9.65 -16.67
C ILE A 209 10.03 10.29 -15.61
N TYR A 210 11.31 10.41 -15.88
CA TYR A 210 12.30 10.93 -14.95
C TYR A 210 12.63 12.39 -15.27
N ASP A 211 12.32 13.26 -14.33
CA ASP A 211 12.71 14.68 -14.31
C ASP A 211 14.18 14.80 -13.92
N ASP A 212 15.03 14.93 -14.93
CA ASP A 212 16.50 15.05 -14.82
C ASP A 212 16.88 16.52 -14.80
N ASN A 213 16.63 17.18 -13.67
CA ASN A 213 16.88 18.62 -13.49
C ASN A 213 18.14 18.93 -12.67
N HIS A 214 18.81 17.92 -12.13
CA HIS A 214 20.05 18.03 -11.36
C HIS A 214 19.99 18.85 -10.08
N ILE A 215 18.80 19.15 -9.53
CA ILE A 215 18.61 19.96 -8.32
C ILE A 215 17.76 19.22 -7.30
N THR A 216 18.21 19.23 -6.06
CA THR A 216 17.47 18.80 -4.87
C THR A 216 17.22 19.98 -3.94
N ILE A 217 16.52 19.74 -2.82
CA ILE A 217 16.28 20.76 -1.81
C ILE A 217 17.58 21.26 -1.17
N GLU A 218 18.61 20.41 -1.08
CA GLU A 218 19.91 20.76 -0.48
C GLU A 218 20.82 21.50 -1.47
N GLY A 219 20.66 21.28 -2.78
CA GLY A 219 21.50 21.87 -3.80
C GLY A 219 21.59 21.01 -5.07
N PRO A 220 22.70 21.13 -5.82
CA PRO A 220 22.92 20.31 -7.01
C PRO A 220 23.07 18.83 -6.64
N THR A 221 22.55 17.94 -7.50
CA THR A 221 22.64 16.48 -7.29
C THR A 221 24.08 15.99 -7.14
N SER A 222 25.06 16.68 -7.75
CA SER A 222 26.49 16.36 -7.65
C SER A 222 27.05 16.30 -6.22
N LEU A 223 26.31 16.81 -5.22
CA LEU A 223 26.66 16.70 -3.81
C LEU A 223 26.56 15.25 -3.30
N ALA A 224 25.60 14.47 -3.82
CA ALA A 224 25.31 13.14 -3.31
C ALA A 224 24.89 12.10 -4.37
N PHE A 225 24.73 12.52 -5.64
CA PHE A 225 24.18 11.68 -6.70
C PHE A 225 24.83 12.01 -8.05
N SER A 226 25.82 11.20 -8.45
CA SER A 226 26.62 11.40 -9.67
C SER A 226 26.61 10.20 -10.62
N GLU A 227 25.69 9.24 -10.40
CA GLU A 227 25.56 8.06 -11.24
C GLU A 227 24.89 8.35 -12.58
N ASP A 228 25.19 7.53 -13.60
CA ASP A 228 24.44 7.51 -14.86
C ASP A 228 23.17 6.64 -14.68
N VAL A 229 22.04 7.31 -14.37
CA VAL A 229 20.73 6.65 -14.21
C VAL A 229 20.35 5.90 -15.48
N SER A 230 20.64 6.44 -16.65
CA SER A 230 20.36 5.78 -17.95
C SER A 230 21.11 4.47 -18.09
N ALA A 231 22.40 4.43 -17.72
CA ALA A 231 23.20 3.21 -17.74
C ALA A 231 22.67 2.18 -16.73
N ARG A 232 22.31 2.63 -15.51
CA ARG A 232 21.72 1.76 -14.49
C ARG A 232 20.44 1.09 -15.00
N PHE A 233 19.50 1.84 -15.58
CA PHE A 233 18.25 1.30 -16.09
C PHE A 233 18.43 0.40 -17.32
N ARG A 234 19.38 0.72 -18.21
CA ARG A 234 19.78 -0.22 -19.27
C ARG A 234 20.33 -1.53 -18.69
N GLY A 235 21.12 -1.43 -17.61
CA GLY A 235 21.62 -2.60 -16.86
C GLY A 235 20.51 -3.45 -16.25
N TYR A 236 19.39 -2.87 -15.81
CA TYR A 236 18.20 -3.60 -15.38
C TYR A 236 17.43 -4.25 -16.57
N GLY A 237 17.66 -3.82 -17.80
CA GLY A 237 16.95 -4.30 -18.98
C GLY A 237 15.78 -3.42 -19.42
N TRP A 238 15.70 -2.17 -18.97
CA TRP A 238 14.69 -1.21 -19.39
C TRP A 238 15.02 -0.65 -20.80
N ASN A 239 13.95 -0.29 -21.54
CA ASN A 239 14.06 0.62 -22.67
C ASN A 239 14.26 2.04 -22.13
N VAL A 240 15.33 2.74 -22.59
CA VAL A 240 15.67 4.09 -22.11
C VAL A 240 15.62 5.07 -23.27
N LEU A 241 14.72 6.04 -23.17
CA LEU A 241 14.51 7.11 -24.14
C LEU A 241 14.93 8.46 -23.53
N HIS A 242 15.36 9.41 -24.38
CA HIS A 242 15.81 10.73 -23.94
C HIS A 242 15.01 11.83 -24.61
N VAL A 243 14.65 12.84 -23.81
CA VAL A 243 14.10 14.11 -24.26
C VAL A 243 15.04 15.20 -23.76
N ALA A 244 15.65 15.95 -24.66
CA ALA A 244 16.70 16.92 -24.34
C ALA A 244 16.17 18.24 -23.78
N ASP A 245 14.88 18.52 -23.93
CA ASP A 245 14.21 19.70 -23.38
C ASP A 245 12.76 19.36 -23.07
N ALA A 246 12.38 19.51 -21.81
CA ALA A 246 11.01 19.32 -21.32
C ALA A 246 9.97 20.19 -22.07
N ASN A 247 10.39 21.28 -22.70
CA ASN A 247 9.51 22.16 -23.47
C ASN A 247 9.31 21.71 -24.94
N ASP A 248 10.07 20.75 -25.46
CA ASP A 248 9.86 20.18 -26.79
C ASP A 248 8.70 19.16 -26.76
N THR A 249 7.46 19.62 -26.91
CA THR A 249 6.25 18.78 -26.93
C THR A 249 6.27 17.74 -28.04
N GLY A 250 6.96 18.05 -29.15
CA GLY A 250 7.17 17.12 -30.27
C GLY A 250 8.12 15.97 -29.89
N ALA A 251 9.23 16.25 -29.17
CA ALA A 251 10.13 15.22 -28.65
C ALA A 251 9.44 14.36 -27.59
N LEU A 252 8.67 14.97 -26.69
CA LEU A 252 7.86 14.26 -25.71
C LEU A 252 6.88 13.30 -26.40
N ALA A 253 6.17 13.76 -27.43
CA ALA A 253 5.26 12.91 -28.19
C ALA A 253 5.97 11.72 -28.86
N ARG A 254 7.18 11.94 -29.42
CA ARG A 254 7.99 10.85 -29.97
C ARG A 254 8.40 9.85 -28.89
N ALA A 255 8.78 10.30 -27.71
CA ALA A 255 9.15 9.43 -26.58
C ALA A 255 7.94 8.62 -26.08
N PHE A 256 6.75 9.20 -25.91
CA PHE A 256 5.54 8.48 -25.55
C PHE A 256 5.11 7.45 -26.63
N ASN A 257 5.27 7.77 -27.89
CA ASN A 257 5.06 6.79 -28.96
C ASN A 257 6.13 5.67 -28.91
N GLY A 258 7.38 5.99 -28.61
CA GLY A 258 8.45 5.02 -28.37
C GLY A 258 8.11 4.03 -27.26
N PHE A 259 7.58 4.52 -26.15
CA PHE A 259 7.03 3.65 -25.10
C PHE A 259 5.92 2.73 -25.62
N ARG A 260 4.91 3.28 -26.31
CA ARG A 260 3.76 2.49 -26.78
C ARG A 260 4.11 1.37 -27.79
N VAL A 261 5.19 1.53 -28.54
CA VAL A 261 5.64 0.50 -29.49
C VAL A 261 6.56 -0.54 -28.85
N THR A 262 7.10 -0.29 -27.66
CA THR A 262 7.91 -1.23 -26.88
C THR A 262 6.98 -2.25 -26.21
N LYS A 263 7.11 -3.55 -26.52
CA LYS A 263 6.16 -4.58 -26.08
C LYS A 263 6.74 -5.65 -25.15
N ASP A 264 8.03 -5.59 -24.88
CA ASP A 264 8.77 -6.65 -24.18
C ASP A 264 9.36 -6.23 -22.82
N ARG A 265 9.44 -4.93 -22.54
CA ARG A 265 10.10 -4.39 -21.33
C ARG A 265 9.54 -3.05 -20.90
N PRO A 266 9.73 -2.63 -19.64
CA PRO A 266 9.34 -1.30 -19.19
C PRO A 266 10.20 -0.20 -19.82
N THR A 267 9.69 1.03 -19.84
CA THR A 267 10.38 2.19 -20.45
C THR A 267 10.66 3.27 -19.43
N LEU A 268 11.89 3.78 -19.41
CA LEU A 268 12.28 5.02 -18.75
C LEU A 268 12.40 6.12 -19.83
N ILE A 269 11.72 7.24 -19.64
CA ILE A 269 11.91 8.45 -20.43
C ILE A 269 12.66 9.44 -19.55
N VAL A 270 13.92 9.70 -19.87
CA VAL A 270 14.76 10.71 -19.20
C VAL A 270 14.49 12.05 -19.84
N VAL A 271 14.02 13.01 -19.07
CA VAL A 271 13.62 14.33 -19.55
C VAL A 271 14.52 15.38 -18.91
N ALA A 272 15.41 15.98 -19.67
CA ALA A 272 16.19 17.13 -19.21
C ALA A 272 15.25 18.33 -19.02
N SER A 273 15.30 18.95 -17.85
CA SER A 273 14.43 20.05 -17.50
C SER A 273 15.15 21.14 -16.70
N HIS A 274 14.48 22.26 -16.53
CA HIS A 274 14.93 23.39 -15.73
C HIS A 274 13.96 23.64 -14.59
N ILE A 275 14.36 23.29 -13.35
CA ILE A 275 13.51 23.54 -12.18
C ILE A 275 13.23 25.05 -12.05
N GLY A 276 11.98 25.42 -11.76
CA GLY A 276 11.61 26.83 -11.72
C GLY A 276 11.68 27.53 -13.07
N PHE A 277 11.43 26.80 -14.17
CA PHE A 277 11.51 27.32 -15.55
C PHE A 277 10.90 28.71 -15.69
N GLY A 278 11.67 29.67 -16.24
CA GLY A 278 11.25 31.02 -16.47
C GLY A 278 11.37 31.97 -15.28
N ALA A 279 11.81 31.51 -14.10
CA ALA A 279 12.10 32.39 -12.96
C ALA A 279 13.48 32.99 -13.10
N PRO A 280 13.60 34.32 -13.34
CA PRO A 280 14.87 34.93 -13.75
C PRO A 280 16.03 34.78 -12.75
N HIS A 281 15.72 34.71 -11.44
CA HIS A 281 16.74 34.63 -10.39
C HIS A 281 16.77 33.29 -9.67
N LYS A 282 15.73 32.44 -9.86
CA LYS A 282 15.60 31.19 -9.11
C LYS A 282 15.63 29.93 -9.98
N GLN A 283 15.51 30.06 -11.32
CA GLN A 283 15.64 28.89 -12.20
C GLN A 283 16.97 28.16 -11.95
N ASP A 284 16.94 26.82 -11.98
CA ASP A 284 18.09 25.93 -11.78
C ASP A 284 18.78 26.08 -10.41
N THR A 285 18.05 26.53 -9.41
CA THR A 285 18.54 26.66 -8.04
C THR A 285 17.65 25.89 -7.04
N SER A 286 18.24 25.51 -5.90
CA SER A 286 17.49 24.90 -4.78
C SER A 286 16.40 25.83 -4.21
N ALA A 287 16.55 27.16 -4.37
CA ALA A 287 15.54 28.13 -3.95
C ALA A 287 14.22 28.04 -4.73
N ALA A 288 14.21 27.39 -5.91
CA ALA A 288 12.96 27.08 -6.63
C ALA A 288 12.35 25.74 -6.20
N HIS A 289 13.10 24.89 -5.47
CA HIS A 289 12.66 23.53 -5.18
C HIS A 289 11.52 23.49 -4.15
N GLY A 290 11.75 23.94 -2.93
CA GLY A 290 10.86 23.70 -1.78
C GLY A 290 10.32 24.94 -1.07
N GLU A 291 10.44 26.11 -1.67
CA GLU A 291 10.03 27.39 -1.10
C GLU A 291 9.18 28.20 -2.09
N PRO A 292 8.29 29.08 -1.60
CA PRO A 292 7.62 30.06 -2.45
C PRO A 292 8.63 30.91 -3.20
N LEU A 293 8.34 31.24 -4.46
CA LEU A 293 9.23 32.06 -5.28
C LEU A 293 9.35 33.51 -4.77
N GLY A 294 8.30 34.00 -4.09
CA GLY A 294 8.15 35.43 -3.74
C GLY A 294 7.40 36.22 -4.79
N GLU A 295 6.61 37.18 -4.34
CA GLU A 295 5.67 37.95 -5.20
C GLU A 295 6.39 38.62 -6.39
N GLU A 296 7.57 39.22 -6.18
CA GLU A 296 8.30 39.88 -7.26
C GLU A 296 8.83 38.87 -8.28
N GLU A 297 9.40 37.75 -7.82
CA GLU A 297 9.89 36.71 -8.73
C GLU A 297 8.76 36.12 -9.57
N ILE A 298 7.56 35.96 -8.98
CA ILE A 298 6.37 35.51 -9.70
C ILE A 298 5.96 36.52 -10.77
N ARG A 299 5.96 37.80 -10.46
CA ARG A 299 5.64 38.83 -11.45
C ARG A 299 6.63 38.82 -12.62
N LEU A 300 7.93 38.72 -12.33
CA LEU A 300 8.96 38.60 -13.34
C LEU A 300 8.80 37.34 -14.19
N THR A 301 8.50 36.20 -13.56
CA THR A 301 8.23 34.92 -14.24
C THR A 301 7.00 35.02 -15.16
N LYS A 302 5.90 35.59 -14.68
CA LYS A 302 4.70 35.85 -15.49
C LYS A 302 5.01 36.72 -16.70
N ARG A 303 5.83 37.74 -16.54
CA ARG A 303 6.33 38.58 -17.66
C ARG A 303 7.09 37.76 -18.70
N GLN A 304 7.94 36.82 -18.27
CA GLN A 304 8.68 35.93 -19.19
C GLN A 304 7.71 35.04 -20.00
N TYR A 305 6.60 34.62 -19.42
CA TYR A 305 5.58 33.83 -20.12
C TYR A 305 4.66 34.69 -21.01
N GLY A 306 4.78 36.00 -21.00
CA GLY A 306 3.79 36.89 -21.63
C GLY A 306 2.45 36.91 -20.94
N TRP A 307 2.43 36.60 -19.65
CA TRP A 307 1.22 36.51 -18.81
C TRP A 307 0.98 37.83 -18.08
N PRO A 308 -0.28 38.16 -17.74
CA PRO A 308 -0.55 39.37 -16.94
C PRO A 308 0.11 39.24 -15.56
N GLU A 309 1.03 40.16 -15.24
CA GLU A 309 1.93 40.07 -14.08
C GLU A 309 1.19 39.99 -12.73
N ASP A 310 0.11 40.73 -12.58
CA ASP A 310 -0.66 40.85 -11.34
C ASP A 310 -1.83 39.88 -11.25
N ALA A 311 -2.10 39.10 -12.32
CA ALA A 311 -3.20 38.14 -12.33
C ALA A 311 -2.87 36.94 -11.44
N LYS A 312 -3.72 36.64 -10.44
CA LYS A 312 -3.62 35.46 -9.57
C LYS A 312 -4.71 34.48 -9.94
N PHE A 313 -4.38 33.19 -9.95
CA PHE A 313 -5.29 32.09 -10.23
C PHE A 313 -6.08 32.23 -11.54
N LEU A 314 -5.46 32.84 -12.55
CA LEU A 314 -6.09 33.08 -13.84
C LEU A 314 -6.18 31.78 -14.66
N VAL A 315 -7.38 31.42 -15.05
CA VAL A 315 -7.63 30.39 -16.08
C VAL A 315 -8.19 31.10 -17.32
N PRO A 316 -7.38 31.29 -18.38
CA PRO A 316 -7.82 32.00 -19.57
C PRO A 316 -8.96 31.28 -20.31
N THR A 317 -9.81 32.06 -20.97
CA THR A 317 -10.86 31.53 -21.86
C THR A 317 -10.26 30.59 -22.90
N GLY A 318 -10.94 29.46 -23.14
CA GLY A 318 -10.52 28.45 -24.10
C GLY A 318 -9.66 27.32 -23.53
N VAL A 319 -8.99 27.50 -22.38
CA VAL A 319 -8.10 26.48 -21.81
C VAL A 319 -8.89 25.23 -21.35
N ARG A 320 -9.97 25.42 -20.61
CA ARG A 320 -10.82 24.26 -20.19
C ARG A 320 -11.49 23.59 -21.38
N GLU A 321 -11.98 24.36 -22.34
CA GLU A 321 -12.54 23.87 -23.58
C GLU A 321 -11.53 23.02 -24.34
N HIS A 322 -10.28 23.46 -24.41
CA HIS A 322 -9.19 22.75 -25.06
C HIS A 322 -8.96 21.36 -24.41
N PHE A 323 -8.90 21.26 -23.10
CA PHE A 323 -8.80 19.97 -22.40
C PHE A 323 -10.06 19.11 -22.58
N ARG A 324 -11.25 19.70 -22.51
CA ARG A 324 -12.50 18.98 -22.77
C ARG A 324 -12.53 18.37 -24.18
N ASP A 325 -12.05 19.11 -25.18
CA ASP A 325 -12.04 18.70 -26.58
C ASP A 325 -10.89 17.73 -26.91
N GLY A 326 -9.84 17.68 -26.09
CA GLY A 326 -8.73 16.73 -26.15
C GLY A 326 -9.01 15.48 -25.32
N ILE A 327 -8.45 15.45 -24.11
CA ILE A 327 -8.56 14.29 -23.20
C ILE A 327 -10.01 13.95 -22.87
N GLY A 328 -10.88 14.95 -22.63
CA GLY A 328 -12.28 14.70 -22.26
C GLY A 328 -13.04 13.95 -23.34
N ARG A 329 -13.01 14.44 -24.59
CA ARG A 329 -13.69 13.79 -25.74
C ARG A 329 -13.08 12.40 -26.01
N ARG A 330 -11.77 12.28 -26.02
CA ARG A 330 -11.06 11.01 -26.25
C ARG A 330 -11.38 10.00 -25.15
N GLY A 331 -11.26 10.39 -23.87
CA GLY A 331 -11.52 9.53 -22.73
C GLY A 331 -12.96 9.01 -22.70
N LYS A 332 -13.94 9.90 -22.91
CA LYS A 332 -15.36 9.52 -22.99
C LYS A 332 -15.64 8.52 -24.11
N ALA A 333 -15.04 8.72 -25.30
CA ALA A 333 -15.19 7.78 -26.41
C ALA A 333 -14.62 6.40 -26.08
N LEU A 334 -13.41 6.35 -25.49
CA LEU A 334 -12.75 5.10 -25.09
C LEU A 334 -13.53 4.36 -23.99
N ARG A 335 -14.00 5.09 -22.97
CA ARG A 335 -14.83 4.49 -21.91
C ARG A 335 -16.14 3.93 -22.45
N ASN A 336 -16.84 4.67 -23.32
CA ASN A 336 -18.08 4.20 -23.93
C ASN A 336 -17.87 2.94 -24.78
N ALA A 337 -16.80 2.90 -25.56
CA ALA A 337 -16.42 1.72 -26.36
C ALA A 337 -16.09 0.53 -25.44
N TRP A 338 -15.38 0.76 -24.33
CA TRP A 338 -15.10 -0.28 -23.36
C TRP A 338 -16.38 -0.79 -22.69
N SER A 339 -17.28 0.10 -22.28
CA SER A 339 -18.56 -0.26 -21.65
C SER A 339 -19.43 -1.11 -22.58
N ALA A 340 -19.53 -0.75 -23.84
CA ALA A 340 -20.26 -1.54 -24.85
C ALA A 340 -19.63 -2.94 -25.02
N ARG A 341 -18.29 -3.01 -25.10
CA ARG A 341 -17.56 -4.28 -25.18
C ARG A 341 -17.75 -5.13 -23.92
N PHE A 342 -17.79 -4.53 -22.75
CA PHE A 342 -18.03 -5.25 -21.49
C PHE A 342 -19.46 -5.82 -21.42
N GLU A 343 -20.46 -5.12 -21.93
CA GLU A 343 -21.84 -5.65 -22.03
C GLU A 343 -21.93 -6.84 -23.01
N GLU A 344 -21.20 -6.82 -24.12
CA GLU A 344 -21.12 -7.99 -25.02
C GLU A 344 -20.35 -9.14 -24.36
N TYR A 345 -19.26 -8.85 -23.64
CA TYR A 345 -18.50 -9.85 -22.87
C TYR A 345 -19.39 -10.54 -21.83
N ARG A 346 -20.23 -9.78 -21.12
CA ARG A 346 -21.20 -10.29 -20.14
C ARG A 346 -22.16 -11.32 -20.73
N LYS A 347 -22.60 -11.12 -21.96
CA LYS A 347 -23.49 -12.07 -22.64
C LYS A 347 -22.80 -13.39 -22.98
N VAL A 348 -21.51 -13.33 -23.32
CA VAL A 348 -20.72 -14.51 -23.76
C VAL A 348 -20.02 -15.21 -22.58
N HIS A 349 -19.57 -14.44 -21.59
CA HIS A 349 -18.78 -14.90 -20.44
C HIS A 349 -19.36 -14.36 -19.11
N PRO A 350 -20.62 -14.72 -18.75
CA PRO A 350 -21.32 -14.15 -17.61
C PRO A 350 -20.58 -14.34 -16.28
N ASP A 351 -20.00 -15.54 -16.05
CA ASP A 351 -19.28 -15.84 -14.81
C ASP A 351 -18.04 -14.96 -14.62
N LEU A 352 -17.29 -14.70 -15.71
CA LEU A 352 -16.11 -13.83 -15.66
C LEU A 352 -16.50 -12.35 -15.53
N ALA A 353 -17.62 -11.95 -16.11
CA ALA A 353 -18.14 -10.58 -15.93
C ALA A 353 -18.57 -10.34 -14.48
N ASP A 354 -19.26 -11.32 -13.85
CA ASP A 354 -19.60 -11.25 -12.43
C ASP A 354 -18.34 -11.22 -11.54
N GLU A 355 -17.32 -12.01 -11.88
CA GLU A 355 -16.02 -11.99 -11.19
C GLU A 355 -15.38 -10.60 -11.26
N ILE A 356 -15.34 -9.96 -12.44
CA ILE A 356 -14.81 -8.59 -12.61
C ILE A 356 -15.59 -7.60 -11.73
N GLU A 357 -16.92 -7.65 -11.74
CA GLU A 357 -17.74 -6.74 -10.94
C GLU A 357 -17.53 -6.92 -9.44
N ARG A 358 -17.46 -8.16 -8.96
CA ARG A 358 -17.17 -8.45 -7.55
C ARG A 358 -15.78 -7.94 -7.16
N MET A 359 -14.78 -8.20 -7.99
CA MET A 359 -13.42 -7.70 -7.80
C MET A 359 -13.40 -6.16 -7.70
N GLN A 360 -14.06 -5.45 -8.64
CA GLN A 360 -14.12 -3.99 -8.64
C GLN A 360 -14.81 -3.43 -7.38
N LYS A 361 -15.83 -4.12 -6.87
CA LYS A 361 -16.56 -3.77 -5.64
C LYS A 361 -15.89 -4.29 -4.36
N ARG A 362 -14.75 -5.00 -4.48
CA ARG A 362 -14.11 -5.73 -3.35
C ARG A 362 -15.10 -6.63 -2.61
N ALA A 363 -16.04 -7.23 -3.33
CA ALA A 363 -17.03 -8.17 -2.80
C ALA A 363 -16.54 -9.59 -2.98
N LEU A 364 -16.74 -10.46 -1.97
CA LEU A 364 -16.34 -11.86 -2.02
C LEU A 364 -17.38 -12.71 -2.79
N PRO A 365 -16.96 -13.79 -3.46
CA PRO A 365 -17.87 -14.76 -4.04
C PRO A 365 -18.72 -15.45 -2.97
N GLU A 366 -19.90 -15.92 -3.33
CA GLU A 366 -20.70 -16.75 -2.43
C GLU A 366 -19.95 -18.07 -2.11
N GLY A 367 -19.96 -18.46 -0.84
CA GLY A 367 -19.28 -19.68 -0.37
C GLY A 367 -17.75 -19.62 -0.52
N TRP A 368 -17.16 -18.46 -0.53
CA TRP A 368 -15.71 -18.26 -0.67
C TRP A 368 -14.88 -18.99 0.41
N ASP A 369 -15.47 -19.25 1.60
CA ASP A 369 -14.84 -19.92 2.74
C ASP A 369 -15.32 -21.37 2.95
N ARG A 370 -16.05 -21.98 2.00
CA ARG A 370 -16.64 -23.32 2.12
C ARG A 370 -15.63 -24.44 2.35
N ASP A 371 -14.42 -24.29 1.82
CA ASP A 371 -13.37 -25.31 1.91
C ASP A 371 -12.38 -25.05 3.07
N VAL A 372 -12.64 -24.06 3.90
CA VAL A 372 -11.76 -23.69 5.01
C VAL A 372 -11.77 -24.80 6.07
N PRO A 373 -10.60 -25.33 6.45
CA PRO A 373 -10.53 -26.46 7.37
C PRO A 373 -10.93 -26.06 8.80
N THR A 374 -11.41 -27.05 9.56
CA THR A 374 -11.54 -27.00 11.02
C THR A 374 -10.45 -27.89 11.61
N PHE A 375 -9.78 -27.45 12.66
CA PHE A 375 -8.72 -28.18 13.30
C PHE A 375 -9.22 -28.79 14.63
N PRO A 376 -9.18 -30.14 14.80
CA PRO A 376 -9.52 -30.78 16.06
C PRO A 376 -8.50 -30.39 17.14
N ALA A 377 -8.92 -30.52 18.40
CA ALA A 377 -8.04 -30.36 19.55
C ALA A 377 -6.82 -31.30 19.46
N ASP A 378 -5.63 -30.71 19.60
CA ASP A 378 -4.38 -31.47 19.53
C ASP A 378 -3.31 -30.83 20.42
N ALA A 379 -2.81 -31.58 21.40
CA ALA A 379 -1.77 -31.09 22.30
C ALA A 379 -0.43 -30.82 21.59
N LYS A 380 -0.11 -31.55 20.50
CA LYS A 380 1.07 -31.30 19.67
C LYS A 380 0.89 -30.06 18.80
N GLY A 381 -0.35 -29.84 18.36
CA GLY A 381 -0.76 -28.67 17.60
C GLY A 381 -0.11 -28.50 16.24
N LEU A 382 -0.24 -27.29 15.70
CA LEU A 382 0.33 -26.86 14.42
C LEU A 382 1.01 -25.52 14.58
N ALA A 383 2.06 -25.28 13.80
CA ALA A 383 2.60 -23.92 13.66
C ALA A 383 1.56 -23.00 13.01
N GLY A 384 1.51 -21.75 13.45
CA GLY A 384 0.60 -20.76 12.88
C GLY A 384 0.78 -20.63 11.37
N ARG A 385 2.01 -20.66 10.87
CA ARG A 385 2.30 -20.65 9.42
C ARG A 385 1.75 -21.87 8.66
N ASP A 386 1.77 -23.07 9.28
CA ASP A 386 1.30 -24.29 8.63
C ASP A 386 -0.23 -24.37 8.58
N SER A 387 -0.92 -23.93 9.64
CA SER A 387 -2.38 -23.77 9.63
C SER A 387 -2.81 -22.70 8.64
N SER A 388 -2.11 -21.56 8.61
CA SER A 388 -2.36 -20.47 7.65
C SER A 388 -2.19 -20.93 6.21
N ALA A 389 -1.20 -21.75 5.89
CA ALA A 389 -1.01 -22.31 4.54
C ALA A 389 -2.24 -23.07 4.05
N LYS A 390 -2.82 -23.92 4.92
CA LYS A 390 -4.03 -24.69 4.59
C LYS A 390 -5.22 -23.77 4.37
N VAL A 391 -5.40 -22.77 5.23
CA VAL A 391 -6.51 -21.80 5.13
C VAL A 391 -6.37 -20.93 3.91
N LEU A 392 -5.19 -20.35 3.67
CA LEU A 392 -4.89 -19.49 2.51
C LEU A 392 -5.18 -20.23 1.20
N ASN A 393 -4.72 -21.47 1.06
CA ASN A 393 -4.95 -22.24 -0.16
C ASN A 393 -6.44 -22.58 -0.37
N ALA A 394 -7.18 -22.92 0.70
CA ALA A 394 -8.61 -23.17 0.63
C ALA A 394 -9.39 -21.91 0.16
N ILE A 395 -9.07 -20.75 0.75
CA ILE A 395 -9.70 -19.48 0.38
C ILE A 395 -9.31 -19.05 -1.04
N ALA A 396 -8.02 -19.11 -1.37
CA ALA A 396 -7.52 -18.64 -2.65
C ALA A 396 -8.11 -19.44 -3.82
N LYS A 397 -8.42 -20.72 -3.63
CA LYS A 397 -9.11 -21.53 -4.63
C LYS A 397 -10.47 -20.93 -5.02
N ASN A 398 -11.17 -20.33 -4.07
CA ASN A 398 -12.51 -19.77 -4.26
C ASN A 398 -12.53 -18.25 -4.50
N VAL A 399 -11.39 -17.55 -4.31
CA VAL A 399 -11.25 -16.11 -4.55
C VAL A 399 -10.15 -15.88 -5.61
N PRO A 400 -10.49 -15.89 -6.91
CA PRO A 400 -9.50 -15.89 -7.99
C PRO A 400 -8.53 -14.71 -7.99
N TRP A 401 -8.96 -13.53 -7.54
CA TRP A 401 -8.14 -12.32 -7.46
C TRP A 401 -7.36 -12.16 -6.14
N LEU A 402 -7.34 -13.21 -5.28
CA LEU A 402 -6.43 -13.33 -4.15
C LEU A 402 -5.11 -13.92 -4.66
N LEU A 403 -4.06 -13.12 -4.73
CA LEU A 403 -2.74 -13.49 -5.22
C LEU A 403 -1.63 -12.81 -4.42
N GLY A 404 -0.44 -13.34 -4.46
CA GLY A 404 0.67 -12.76 -3.71
C GLY A 404 1.88 -13.66 -3.69
N GLY A 405 2.78 -13.42 -2.75
CA GLY A 405 4.00 -14.19 -2.65
C GLY A 405 4.87 -13.78 -1.46
N SER A 406 6.17 -13.92 -1.63
CA SER A 406 7.12 -13.72 -0.55
C SER A 406 8.39 -13.02 -1.04
N ALA A 407 9.07 -12.35 -0.11
CA ALA A 407 10.43 -11.86 -0.30
C ALA A 407 11.45 -13.03 -0.13
N ASP A 408 11.42 -13.98 -1.09
CA ASP A 408 12.26 -15.17 -1.17
C ASP A 408 12.11 -16.17 -0.01
N LEU A 409 11.03 -16.09 0.76
CA LEU A 409 10.82 -16.90 1.97
C LEU A 409 9.59 -17.84 1.90
N ALA A 410 8.98 -18.03 0.73
CA ALA A 410 7.77 -18.84 0.59
C ALA A 410 7.85 -20.26 1.19
N PRO A 411 8.98 -21.02 1.07
CA PRO A 411 9.10 -22.32 1.71
C PRO A 411 9.07 -22.26 3.25
N SER A 412 9.57 -21.16 3.84
CA SER A 412 9.60 -20.93 5.30
C SER A 412 8.32 -20.32 5.82
N THR A 413 7.73 -19.35 5.09
CA THR A 413 6.48 -18.68 5.47
C THR A 413 5.23 -19.50 5.14
N LYS A 414 5.38 -20.56 4.31
CA LYS A 414 4.28 -21.45 3.86
C LYS A 414 3.16 -20.74 3.11
N THR A 415 3.48 -19.69 2.35
CA THR A 415 2.49 -18.85 1.68
C THR A 415 2.31 -19.14 0.19
N ARG A 416 3.00 -20.18 -0.34
CA ARG A 416 2.81 -20.60 -1.73
C ARG A 416 1.41 -21.16 -1.96
N LEU A 417 0.74 -20.73 -3.02
CA LEU A 417 -0.49 -21.33 -3.52
C LEU A 417 -0.13 -22.58 -4.33
N VAL A 418 -0.64 -23.73 -3.91
CA VAL A 418 -0.24 -25.06 -4.45
C VAL A 418 -1.38 -25.83 -5.12
N PHE A 419 -2.58 -25.26 -5.21
CA PHE A 419 -3.69 -25.88 -5.92
C PHE A 419 -3.54 -25.78 -7.44
N ASP A 420 -4.20 -26.65 -8.16
CA ASP A 420 -4.17 -26.68 -9.63
C ASP A 420 -4.65 -25.35 -10.23
N GLY A 421 -3.88 -24.80 -11.17
CA GLY A 421 -4.14 -23.50 -11.78
C GLY A 421 -3.65 -22.29 -11.00
N ALA A 422 -2.99 -22.44 -9.82
CA ALA A 422 -2.38 -21.31 -9.11
C ALA A 422 -1.23 -20.69 -9.92
N GLY A 423 -0.29 -21.50 -10.38
CA GLY A 423 0.85 -21.10 -11.23
C GLY A 423 1.75 -20.01 -10.64
N ASP A 424 2.87 -19.79 -11.29
CA ASP A 424 3.80 -18.70 -10.98
C ASP A 424 3.59 -17.54 -11.96
N PHE A 425 3.57 -16.31 -11.44
CA PHE A 425 3.50 -15.10 -12.26
C PHE A 425 4.89 -14.78 -12.79
N GLU A 426 5.07 -14.96 -14.08
CA GLU A 426 6.32 -14.71 -14.79
C GLU A 426 6.06 -13.92 -16.07
N ALA A 427 7.14 -13.49 -16.74
CA ALA A 427 7.04 -12.83 -18.04
C ALA A 427 6.29 -13.68 -19.08
N SER A 428 6.41 -14.99 -19.05
CA SER A 428 5.76 -15.94 -19.97
C SER A 428 4.41 -16.46 -19.46
N THR A 429 4.14 -16.40 -18.15
CA THR A 429 2.94 -16.95 -17.50
C THR A 429 2.21 -15.90 -16.65
N PRO A 430 1.70 -14.81 -17.28
CA PRO A 430 1.14 -13.67 -16.54
C PRO A 430 -0.20 -13.95 -15.82
N SER A 431 -0.78 -15.12 -15.99
CA SER A 431 -1.98 -15.56 -15.27
C SER A 431 -1.68 -16.22 -13.92
N GLY A 432 -0.40 -16.46 -13.61
CA GLY A 432 0.02 -17.05 -12.35
C GLY A 432 -0.34 -16.18 -11.14
N ARG A 433 -0.49 -16.81 -9.99
CA ARG A 433 -0.96 -16.17 -8.76
C ARG A 433 0.10 -16.14 -7.65
N ASN A 434 1.20 -16.88 -7.83
CA ASN A 434 2.38 -16.79 -6.97
C ASN A 434 3.33 -15.73 -7.54
N LEU A 435 3.57 -14.67 -6.77
CA LEU A 435 4.52 -13.60 -7.08
C LEU A 435 5.85 -13.88 -6.37
N HIS A 436 6.95 -13.71 -7.08
CA HIS A 436 8.30 -13.89 -6.56
C HIS A 436 8.98 -12.52 -6.47
N PHE A 437 9.02 -11.94 -5.27
CA PHE A 437 9.58 -10.60 -5.08
C PHE A 437 11.10 -10.60 -4.96
N GLY A 438 11.71 -11.76 -4.64
CA GLY A 438 13.10 -11.83 -4.21
C GLY A 438 13.31 -11.14 -2.85
N ILE A 439 14.53 -10.95 -2.42
CA ILE A 439 14.87 -10.30 -1.13
C ILE A 439 14.68 -8.78 -1.30
N ARG A 440 13.42 -8.32 -1.27
CA ARG A 440 13.00 -6.94 -1.54
C ARG A 440 11.72 -6.61 -0.75
N GLU A 441 11.79 -6.59 0.57
CA GLU A 441 10.62 -6.37 1.44
C GLU A 441 9.96 -5.01 1.20
N HIS A 442 10.76 -3.96 0.98
CA HIS A 442 10.26 -2.61 0.76
C HIS A 442 9.49 -2.50 -0.55
N ALA A 443 10.08 -2.94 -1.66
CA ALA A 443 9.38 -2.97 -2.95
C ALA A 443 8.20 -3.93 -2.93
N MET A 444 8.30 -5.10 -2.30
CA MET A 444 7.17 -6.01 -2.13
C MET A 444 5.98 -5.30 -1.53
N ALA A 445 6.14 -4.64 -0.39
CA ALA A 445 5.02 -3.97 0.28
C ALA A 445 4.44 -2.81 -0.56
N ALA A 446 5.28 -2.03 -1.26
CA ALA A 446 4.82 -0.97 -2.17
C ALA A 446 4.10 -1.53 -3.42
N ILE A 447 4.57 -2.65 -3.96
CA ILE A 447 3.93 -3.36 -5.08
C ILE A 447 2.56 -3.90 -4.65
N LEU A 448 2.45 -4.45 -3.43
CA LEU A 448 1.16 -4.88 -2.89
C LEU A 448 0.15 -3.71 -2.81
N ASN A 449 0.62 -2.50 -2.48
CA ASN A 449 -0.24 -1.31 -2.53
C ASN A 449 -0.78 -1.08 -3.94
N GLY A 450 0.06 -1.18 -4.97
CA GLY A 450 -0.35 -1.04 -6.37
C GLY A 450 -1.36 -2.10 -6.83
N LEU A 451 -1.16 -3.35 -6.39
CA LEU A 451 -2.11 -4.44 -6.65
C LEU A 451 -3.47 -4.17 -6.00
N ALA A 452 -3.49 -3.73 -4.73
CA ALA A 452 -4.71 -3.42 -4.00
C ALA A 452 -5.45 -2.20 -4.58
N LEU A 453 -4.73 -1.17 -5.03
CA LEU A 453 -5.27 -0.01 -5.73
C LEU A 453 -5.90 -0.40 -7.07
N SER A 454 -5.38 -1.44 -7.72
CA SER A 454 -5.93 -2.04 -8.94
C SER A 454 -7.04 -3.08 -8.69
N LYS A 455 -7.59 -3.11 -7.47
CA LYS A 455 -8.73 -3.96 -7.02
C LYS A 455 -8.43 -5.44 -6.84
N LEU A 456 -7.18 -5.87 -6.93
CA LEU A 456 -6.78 -7.21 -6.51
C LEU A 456 -6.77 -7.32 -4.98
N ARG A 457 -6.76 -8.54 -4.47
CA ARG A 457 -6.60 -8.83 -3.04
C ARG A 457 -5.19 -9.39 -2.81
N PRO A 458 -4.18 -8.54 -2.60
CA PRO A 458 -2.82 -9.01 -2.52
C PRO A 458 -2.44 -9.47 -1.12
N PHE A 459 -1.54 -10.47 -1.07
CA PHE A 459 -0.79 -10.81 0.13
C PHE A 459 0.72 -10.81 -0.16
N GLY A 460 1.51 -10.43 0.85
CA GLY A 460 2.96 -10.53 0.81
C GLY A 460 3.49 -11.09 2.11
N SER A 461 4.53 -11.91 2.06
CA SER A 461 5.03 -12.58 3.24
C SER A 461 6.54 -12.46 3.43
N GLY A 462 6.93 -12.47 4.70
CA GLY A 462 8.31 -12.43 5.16
C GLY A 462 8.42 -12.84 6.62
N PHE A 463 9.59 -12.71 7.21
CA PHE A 463 9.76 -12.84 8.65
C PHE A 463 9.37 -11.52 9.33
N LEU A 464 8.80 -11.60 10.53
CA LEU A 464 8.32 -10.42 11.24
C LEU A 464 9.40 -9.37 11.48
N ILE A 465 10.62 -9.80 11.77
CA ILE A 465 11.76 -8.89 11.98
C ILE A 465 12.00 -7.98 10.77
N PHE A 466 11.81 -8.50 9.55
CA PHE A 466 12.02 -7.73 8.32
C PHE A 466 10.83 -6.83 7.93
N SER A 467 9.78 -6.78 8.76
CA SER A 467 8.72 -5.75 8.62
C SER A 467 9.28 -4.33 8.71
N ASP A 468 10.44 -4.15 9.35
CA ASP A 468 11.12 -2.86 9.44
C ASP A 468 11.54 -2.32 8.08
N TYR A 469 12.00 -3.18 7.16
CA TYR A 469 12.28 -2.77 5.77
C TYR A 469 11.02 -2.34 5.02
N ALA A 470 9.88 -2.97 5.29
CA ALA A 470 8.61 -2.71 4.62
C ALA A 470 7.77 -1.57 5.25
N ARG A 471 8.20 -1.05 6.41
CA ARG A 471 7.39 -0.18 7.28
C ARG A 471 6.82 1.03 6.57
N GLY A 472 7.60 1.69 5.71
CA GLY A 472 7.15 2.88 4.97
C GLY A 472 5.94 2.58 4.06
N ALA A 473 5.99 1.49 3.33
CA ALA A 473 4.91 1.06 2.45
C ALA A 473 3.68 0.54 3.21
N ILE A 474 3.88 -0.16 4.34
CA ILE A 474 2.80 -0.61 5.24
C ILE A 474 2.03 0.61 5.79
N ARG A 475 2.77 1.65 6.22
CA ARG A 475 2.17 2.91 6.68
C ARG A 475 1.33 3.59 5.61
N LEU A 476 1.79 3.61 4.36
CA LEU A 476 1.02 4.17 3.24
C LEU A 476 -0.24 3.36 2.94
N ALA A 477 -0.20 2.02 3.06
CA ALA A 477 -1.41 1.20 2.93
C ALA A 477 -2.48 1.61 3.96
N ALA A 478 -2.06 1.92 5.20
CA ALA A 478 -2.96 2.38 6.25
C ALA A 478 -3.53 3.78 5.96
N ILE A 479 -2.70 4.74 5.51
CA ILE A 479 -3.16 6.08 5.11
C ILE A 479 -4.17 6.00 3.95
N MET A 480 -3.93 5.13 2.97
CA MET A 480 -4.80 4.95 1.82
C MET A 480 -6.05 4.12 2.11
N GLU A 481 -6.12 3.49 3.28
CA GLU A 481 -7.19 2.56 3.65
C GLU A 481 -7.41 1.49 2.58
N ILE A 482 -6.35 0.76 2.22
CA ILE A 482 -6.39 -0.30 1.21
C ILE A 482 -6.14 -1.68 1.84
N PRO A 483 -6.86 -2.72 1.41
CA PRO A 483 -6.90 -4.01 2.09
C PRO A 483 -5.72 -4.92 1.69
N VAL A 484 -4.50 -4.51 1.96
CA VAL A 484 -3.28 -5.32 1.79
C VAL A 484 -3.13 -6.30 2.95
N ILE A 485 -2.69 -7.51 2.67
CA ILE A 485 -2.45 -8.56 3.67
C ILE A 485 -0.95 -8.80 3.78
N HIS A 486 -0.35 -8.39 4.90
CA HIS A 486 1.03 -8.73 5.25
C HIS A 486 1.04 -9.97 6.13
N VAL A 487 1.62 -11.07 5.67
CA VAL A 487 1.73 -12.33 6.41
C VAL A 487 3.14 -12.44 6.95
N PHE A 488 3.31 -12.16 8.23
CA PHE A 488 4.60 -12.24 8.89
C PHE A 488 4.68 -13.50 9.76
N THR A 489 5.70 -14.31 9.51
CA THR A 489 5.98 -15.51 10.31
C THR A 489 7.24 -15.31 11.17
N HIS A 490 7.60 -16.31 11.98
CA HIS A 490 8.76 -16.19 12.87
C HIS A 490 8.56 -15.04 13.86
N ASP A 491 7.47 -15.14 14.62
CA ASP A 491 6.81 -14.06 15.36
C ASP A 491 7.47 -13.64 16.67
N SER A 492 8.51 -14.39 17.13
CA SER A 492 9.02 -14.24 18.50
C SER A 492 10.41 -14.87 18.67
N ILE A 493 10.90 -14.96 19.91
CA ILE A 493 12.08 -15.76 20.25
C ILE A 493 11.93 -17.23 19.87
N GLY A 494 10.73 -17.68 19.48
CA GLY A 494 10.45 -18.99 18.89
C GLY A 494 11.17 -19.26 17.57
N VAL A 495 11.83 -18.27 16.99
CA VAL A 495 12.83 -18.44 15.90
C VAL A 495 13.97 -19.36 16.35
N GLY A 496 14.39 -19.27 17.60
CA GLY A 496 15.36 -20.19 18.18
C GLY A 496 16.81 -19.85 17.84
N GLU A 497 17.51 -20.81 17.26
CA GLU A 497 18.95 -20.81 17.06
C GLU A 497 19.49 -19.69 16.16
N ASP A 498 18.67 -19.13 15.27
CA ASP A 498 19.02 -17.99 14.40
C ASP A 498 19.36 -16.72 15.20
N GLY A 499 18.85 -16.62 16.43
CA GLY A 499 19.25 -15.61 17.40
C GLY A 499 18.71 -14.20 17.17
N PRO A 500 19.31 -13.19 17.83
CA PRO A 500 18.77 -11.84 17.95
C PRO A 500 18.51 -11.10 16.64
N THR A 501 19.26 -11.38 15.58
CA THR A 501 19.08 -10.74 14.27
C THR A 501 17.79 -11.16 13.56
N HIS A 502 17.17 -12.27 14.00
CA HIS A 502 15.96 -12.83 13.41
C HIS A 502 14.79 -12.93 14.40
N GLN A 503 15.03 -12.68 15.67
CA GLN A 503 14.02 -12.72 16.73
C GLN A 503 13.39 -11.33 16.93
N PRO A 504 12.14 -11.11 16.51
CA PRO A 504 11.47 -9.81 16.66
C PRO A 504 11.14 -9.55 18.14
N ILE A 505 11.36 -8.34 18.59
CA ILE A 505 11.07 -7.86 19.95
C ILE A 505 10.16 -6.62 19.86
N GLU A 506 10.63 -5.55 19.22
CA GLU A 506 9.94 -4.27 19.12
C GLU A 506 9.02 -4.18 17.90
N GLN A 507 9.10 -5.09 16.94
CA GLN A 507 8.33 -5.06 15.70
C GLN A 507 6.81 -5.12 15.96
N LEU A 508 6.41 -6.00 16.90
CA LEU A 508 4.98 -6.18 17.22
C LEU A 508 4.33 -4.90 17.77
N PRO A 509 4.83 -4.27 18.86
CA PRO A 509 4.30 -2.97 19.30
C PRO A 509 4.55 -1.86 18.27
N GLY A 510 5.64 -1.95 17.50
CA GLY A 510 5.92 -1.03 16.39
C GLY A 510 4.84 -1.05 15.31
N LEU A 511 4.32 -2.21 14.92
CA LEU A 511 3.21 -2.33 13.98
C LEU A 511 1.90 -1.84 14.60
N ARG A 512 1.60 -2.19 15.85
CA ARG A 512 0.41 -1.70 16.59
C ARG A 512 0.38 -0.17 16.72
N SER A 513 1.52 0.51 16.60
CA SER A 513 1.60 1.98 16.65
C SER A 513 1.17 2.66 15.34
N ILE A 514 0.97 1.92 14.24
CA ILE A 514 0.55 2.48 12.95
C ILE A 514 -0.96 2.64 12.93
N PRO A 515 -1.51 3.88 12.88
CA PRO A 515 -2.95 4.09 12.84
C PRO A 515 -3.59 3.41 11.61
N GLY A 516 -4.69 2.68 11.83
CA GLY A 516 -5.43 2.03 10.75
C GLY A 516 -4.89 0.67 10.29
N LEU A 517 -3.72 0.25 10.75
CA LEU A 517 -3.24 -1.12 10.56
C LEU A 517 -3.85 -2.04 11.62
N LEU A 518 -4.38 -3.19 11.22
CA LEU A 518 -4.78 -4.25 12.14
C LEU A 518 -3.64 -5.25 12.33
N THR A 519 -3.15 -5.40 13.55
CA THR A 519 -2.08 -6.32 13.89
C THR A 519 -2.67 -7.52 14.62
N ILE A 520 -2.69 -8.69 13.97
CA ILE A 520 -3.41 -9.90 14.43
C ILE A 520 -2.40 -11.00 14.72
N ARG A 521 -2.33 -11.48 15.96
CA ARG A 521 -1.45 -12.57 16.40
C ARG A 521 -2.27 -13.70 17.00
N PRO A 522 -2.75 -14.68 16.17
CA PRO A 522 -3.62 -15.77 16.59
C PRO A 522 -2.90 -16.75 17.50
N ALA A 523 -3.63 -17.35 18.46
CA ALA A 523 -3.12 -18.27 19.45
C ALA A 523 -2.95 -19.72 18.93
N ASP A 524 -3.86 -20.15 18.07
CA ASP A 524 -3.92 -21.54 17.57
C ASP A 524 -4.45 -21.62 16.13
N ALA A 525 -4.49 -22.83 15.59
CA ALA A 525 -4.94 -23.09 14.24
C ALA A 525 -6.38 -22.60 13.97
N ASN A 526 -7.30 -22.68 14.94
CA ASN A 526 -8.68 -22.23 14.78
C ASN A 526 -8.80 -20.69 14.87
N GLU A 527 -8.00 -20.03 15.68
CA GLU A 527 -7.91 -18.56 15.61
C GLU A 527 -7.32 -18.10 14.27
N VAL A 528 -6.38 -18.83 13.67
CA VAL A 528 -5.87 -18.54 12.31
C VAL A 528 -7.00 -18.64 11.28
N VAL A 529 -7.90 -19.62 11.38
CA VAL A 529 -9.10 -19.70 10.53
C VAL A 529 -9.95 -18.45 10.64
N GLU A 530 -10.27 -18.05 11.87
CA GLU A 530 -11.13 -16.89 12.11
C GLU A 530 -10.44 -15.57 11.71
N ALA A 531 -9.10 -15.48 11.88
CA ALA A 531 -8.31 -14.35 11.39
C ALA A 531 -8.46 -14.22 9.86
N TRP A 532 -8.25 -15.27 9.10
CA TRP A 532 -8.39 -15.24 7.64
C TRP A 532 -9.82 -14.88 7.20
N ARG A 533 -10.85 -15.45 7.86
CA ARG A 533 -12.25 -15.08 7.59
C ARG A 533 -12.50 -13.59 7.80
N MET A 534 -12.01 -13.06 8.89
CA MET A 534 -12.15 -11.64 9.20
C MET A 534 -11.37 -10.78 8.20
N ILE A 535 -10.12 -11.13 7.93
CA ILE A 535 -9.24 -10.40 7.01
C ILE A 535 -9.89 -10.25 5.64
N LEU A 536 -10.42 -11.33 5.07
CA LEU A 536 -11.03 -11.28 3.73
C LEU A 536 -12.30 -10.42 3.68
N ALA A 537 -13.04 -10.33 4.78
CA ALA A 537 -14.23 -9.49 4.89
C ALA A 537 -13.91 -7.97 4.93
N LEU A 538 -12.69 -7.60 5.31
CA LEU A 538 -12.24 -6.21 5.33
C LEU A 538 -12.07 -5.67 3.90
N ARG A 539 -12.50 -4.44 3.66
CA ARG A 539 -12.45 -3.79 2.34
C ARG A 539 -11.51 -2.59 2.30
N HIS A 540 -11.16 -2.05 3.45
CA HIS A 540 -10.46 -0.77 3.58
C HIS A 540 -9.28 -0.79 4.55
N GLU A 541 -9.09 -1.85 5.34
CA GLU A 541 -8.01 -1.92 6.31
C GLU A 541 -6.89 -2.85 5.84
N PRO A 542 -5.63 -2.41 5.88
CA PRO A 542 -4.49 -3.30 5.78
C PRO A 542 -4.32 -4.12 7.06
N VAL A 543 -3.76 -5.30 6.92
CA VAL A 543 -3.58 -6.25 8.02
C VAL A 543 -2.15 -6.77 8.05
N ALA A 544 -1.56 -6.84 9.25
CA ALA A 544 -0.40 -7.64 9.58
C ALA A 544 -0.85 -8.90 10.32
N LEU A 545 -0.83 -10.05 9.66
CA LEU A 545 -1.12 -11.36 10.24
C LEU A 545 0.19 -11.97 10.74
N ILE A 546 0.32 -12.14 12.05
CA ILE A 546 1.55 -12.54 12.74
C ILE A 546 1.43 -14.00 13.17
N LEU A 547 2.33 -14.85 12.68
CA LEU A 547 2.22 -16.31 12.78
C LEU A 547 3.47 -16.94 13.40
N SER A 548 3.25 -17.92 14.27
CA SER A 548 4.34 -18.67 14.91
C SER A 548 5.11 -19.56 13.92
N ARG A 549 6.42 -19.72 14.14
CA ARG A 549 7.26 -20.73 13.52
C ARG A 549 7.07 -22.09 14.20
N GLN A 550 7.01 -22.07 15.52
CA GLN A 550 6.81 -23.27 16.36
C GLN A 550 5.36 -23.73 16.35
N ALA A 551 5.14 -25.02 16.64
CA ALA A 551 3.82 -25.57 16.84
C ALA A 551 3.16 -24.97 18.10
N CYS A 552 1.90 -24.62 18.00
CA CYS A 552 1.04 -24.20 19.10
C CYS A 552 -0.06 -25.26 19.30
N PRO A 553 -0.35 -25.68 20.53
CA PRO A 553 -1.46 -26.60 20.81
C PRO A 553 -2.77 -26.07 20.21
N THR A 554 -3.49 -26.93 19.50
CA THR A 554 -4.84 -26.60 19.05
C THR A 554 -5.81 -26.74 20.23
N ILE A 555 -6.40 -25.62 20.63
CA ILE A 555 -7.22 -25.50 21.83
C ILE A 555 -8.52 -26.27 21.67
N ASP A 556 -8.92 -27.04 22.70
CA ASP A 556 -10.18 -27.76 22.76
C ASP A 556 -11.36 -26.80 22.94
N ARG A 557 -12.06 -26.53 21.85
CA ARG A 557 -13.17 -25.58 21.82
C ARG A 557 -14.47 -26.17 22.38
N THR A 558 -14.45 -27.42 22.86
CA THR A 558 -15.56 -28.01 23.66
C THR A 558 -15.46 -27.65 25.15
N ARG A 559 -14.22 -27.33 25.60
CA ARG A 559 -13.91 -26.89 26.96
C ARG A 559 -13.76 -25.37 27.09
N PHE A 560 -13.31 -24.74 26.05
CA PHE A 560 -12.96 -23.31 26.01
C PHE A 560 -13.79 -22.57 24.95
N ALA A 561 -13.86 -21.24 25.06
CA ALA A 561 -14.67 -20.44 24.17
C ALA A 561 -14.29 -20.59 22.69
N ALA A 562 -15.27 -20.38 21.81
CA ALA A 562 -15.09 -20.49 20.36
C ALA A 562 -14.06 -19.50 19.83
N ALA A 563 -13.26 -19.92 18.84
CA ALA A 563 -12.24 -19.10 18.20
C ALA A 563 -12.79 -17.85 17.49
N SER A 564 -14.10 -17.86 17.16
CA SER A 564 -14.78 -16.69 16.57
C SER A 564 -14.77 -15.44 17.47
N GLY A 565 -14.46 -15.58 18.77
CA GLY A 565 -14.17 -14.48 19.68
C GLY A 565 -13.04 -13.58 19.22
N LEU A 566 -12.11 -14.08 18.40
CA LEU A 566 -11.05 -13.29 17.74
C LEU A 566 -11.59 -12.04 17.02
N ARG A 567 -12.79 -12.13 16.43
CA ARG A 567 -13.41 -11.03 15.69
C ARG A 567 -13.69 -9.78 16.55
N GLN A 568 -13.73 -9.95 17.88
CA GLN A 568 -13.86 -8.85 18.84
C GLN A 568 -12.49 -8.23 19.20
N GLY A 569 -11.39 -8.83 18.75
CA GLY A 569 -10.03 -8.39 19.07
C GLY A 569 -9.47 -8.95 20.38
N ALA A 570 -10.32 -9.13 21.38
CA ALA A 570 -10.05 -9.85 22.63
C ALA A 570 -11.33 -10.53 23.14
N TYR A 571 -11.16 -11.67 23.77
CA TYR A 571 -12.30 -12.43 24.32
C TYR A 571 -11.88 -13.31 25.50
N VAL A 572 -12.83 -13.60 26.37
CA VAL A 572 -12.63 -14.53 27.47
C VAL A 572 -12.55 -15.95 26.91
N LEU A 573 -11.35 -16.53 26.95
CA LEU A 573 -11.09 -17.89 26.45
C LEU A 573 -11.44 -18.94 27.49
N ALA A 574 -11.02 -18.73 28.74
CA ALA A 574 -11.36 -19.55 29.88
C ALA A 574 -11.78 -18.64 31.05
N ASP A 575 -12.86 -18.97 31.73
CA ASP A 575 -13.33 -18.10 32.83
C ASP A 575 -13.22 -18.78 34.19
N ALA A 576 -13.30 -17.97 35.24
CA ALA A 576 -13.42 -18.42 36.60
C ALA A 576 -14.80 -19.08 36.83
N LYS A 577 -14.84 -20.03 37.74
CA LYS A 577 -16.13 -20.58 38.20
C LYS A 577 -17.02 -19.42 38.71
N LEU A 578 -18.25 -19.35 38.27
CA LEU A 578 -19.20 -18.28 38.55
C LEU A 578 -18.89 -16.93 37.86
N GLY A 579 -17.99 -16.87 36.88
CA GLY A 579 -17.68 -15.68 36.06
C GLY A 579 -17.10 -14.49 36.83
N LYS A 580 -16.59 -14.68 38.04
CA LYS A 580 -15.97 -13.64 38.88
C LYS A 580 -14.51 -13.96 39.14
N PRO A 581 -13.61 -13.47 38.28
CA PRO A 581 -12.18 -13.71 38.46
C PRO A 581 -11.57 -12.86 39.55
N ASP A 582 -10.63 -13.44 40.31
CA ASP A 582 -9.72 -12.73 41.21
C ASP A 582 -8.51 -12.20 40.43
N VAL A 583 -8.09 -12.90 39.39
CA VAL A 583 -6.94 -12.53 38.54
C VAL A 583 -7.26 -12.79 37.07
N ILE A 584 -6.75 -11.92 36.19
CA ILE A 584 -6.86 -12.04 34.73
C ILE A 584 -5.47 -12.25 34.13
N LEU A 585 -5.32 -13.35 33.36
CA LEU A 585 -4.16 -13.63 32.51
C LEU A 585 -4.50 -13.25 31.08
N MET A 586 -3.68 -12.41 30.44
CA MET A 586 -3.87 -11.94 29.08
C MET A 586 -2.70 -12.36 28.23
N ALA A 587 -2.94 -12.87 27.01
CA ALA A 587 -1.87 -13.23 26.10
C ALA A 587 -2.30 -13.11 24.65
N THR A 588 -1.32 -13.12 23.74
CA THR A 588 -1.49 -13.24 22.30
C THR A 588 -0.65 -14.42 21.80
N GLY A 589 -0.96 -14.92 20.61
CA GLY A 589 -0.14 -15.93 19.95
C GLY A 589 0.14 -17.17 20.81
N SER A 590 1.34 -17.70 20.70
CA SER A 590 1.77 -18.94 21.37
C SER A 590 1.67 -18.89 22.90
N GLU A 591 1.72 -17.70 23.50
CA GLU A 591 1.72 -17.52 24.96
C GLU A 591 0.34 -17.76 25.60
N VAL A 592 -0.73 -17.76 24.80
CA VAL A 592 -2.06 -18.16 25.29
C VAL A 592 -2.06 -19.56 25.89
N SER A 593 -1.30 -20.47 25.31
CA SER A 593 -1.17 -21.84 25.83
C SER A 593 -0.51 -21.90 27.21
N LEU A 594 0.46 -21.03 27.48
CA LEU A 594 1.08 -20.88 28.82
C LEU A 594 0.08 -20.38 29.85
N CYS A 595 -0.74 -19.40 29.48
CA CYS A 595 -1.82 -18.88 30.32
C CYS A 595 -2.88 -19.94 30.62
N LEU A 596 -3.27 -20.78 29.66
CA LEU A 596 -4.19 -21.89 29.89
C LEU A 596 -3.61 -22.93 30.83
N ALA A 597 -2.34 -23.32 30.68
CA ALA A 597 -1.69 -24.25 31.59
C ALA A 597 -1.58 -23.68 33.02
N ALA A 598 -1.29 -22.40 33.15
CA ALA A 598 -1.30 -21.72 34.45
C ALA A 598 -2.73 -21.66 35.04
N TRP A 599 -3.76 -21.40 34.22
CA TRP A 599 -5.16 -21.41 34.61
C TRP A 599 -5.58 -22.74 35.21
N GLU A 600 -5.22 -23.87 34.58
CA GLU A 600 -5.55 -25.22 35.09
C GLU A 600 -4.95 -25.45 36.48
N LYS A 601 -3.66 -25.13 36.69
CA LYS A 601 -2.97 -25.31 37.97
C LYS A 601 -3.51 -24.37 39.06
N LEU A 602 -3.66 -23.06 38.76
CA LEU A 602 -4.19 -22.09 39.72
C LEU A 602 -5.67 -22.38 40.09
N THR A 603 -6.47 -22.84 39.15
CA THR A 603 -7.86 -23.25 39.43
C THR A 603 -7.90 -24.48 40.35
N ALA A 604 -6.97 -25.43 40.18
CA ALA A 604 -6.85 -26.59 41.08
C ALA A 604 -6.44 -26.16 42.50
N GLU A 605 -5.72 -25.06 42.65
CA GLU A 605 -5.37 -24.44 43.93
C GLU A 605 -6.51 -23.58 44.52
N GLY A 606 -7.68 -23.50 43.86
CA GLY A 606 -8.82 -22.76 44.30
C GLY A 606 -8.83 -21.25 43.97
N VAL A 607 -7.91 -20.81 43.08
CA VAL A 607 -7.86 -19.42 42.60
C VAL A 607 -8.88 -19.21 41.49
N ALA A 608 -9.66 -18.13 41.53
CA ALA A 608 -10.60 -17.75 40.48
C ALA A 608 -9.84 -16.99 39.37
N VAL A 609 -9.48 -17.69 38.31
CA VAL A 609 -8.64 -17.17 37.21
C VAL A 609 -9.46 -17.04 35.94
N ARG A 610 -9.27 -15.93 35.21
CA ARG A 610 -9.74 -15.74 33.84
C ARG A 610 -8.54 -15.70 32.89
N VAL A 611 -8.68 -16.35 31.73
CA VAL A 611 -7.72 -16.21 30.59
C VAL A 611 -8.41 -15.47 29.47
N VAL A 612 -7.74 -14.43 28.96
CA VAL A 612 -8.17 -13.62 27.82
C VAL A 612 -7.18 -13.81 26.67
N SER A 613 -7.65 -14.30 25.53
CA SER A 613 -6.92 -14.21 24.27
C SER A 613 -7.12 -12.82 23.68
N MET A 614 -6.03 -12.10 23.36
CA MET A 614 -6.04 -10.72 22.84
C MET A 614 -5.38 -10.63 21.46
N PRO A 615 -5.82 -11.35 20.44
CA PRO A 615 -5.14 -11.45 19.16
C PRO A 615 -5.03 -10.12 18.39
N CYS A 616 -5.91 -9.13 18.63
CA CYS A 616 -5.88 -7.84 17.93
C CYS A 616 -6.36 -6.70 18.84
N TRP A 617 -5.43 -5.85 19.26
CA TRP A 617 -5.75 -4.73 20.16
C TRP A 617 -6.64 -3.67 19.51
N GLU A 618 -6.38 -3.36 18.23
CA GLU A 618 -7.11 -2.35 17.46
C GLU A 618 -8.60 -2.69 17.33
N LEU A 619 -8.93 -3.96 17.16
CA LEU A 619 -10.32 -4.42 17.12
C LEU A 619 -10.97 -4.40 18.50
N PHE A 620 -10.22 -4.73 19.55
CA PHE A 620 -10.73 -4.69 20.91
C PHE A 620 -11.07 -3.25 21.35
N GLU A 621 -10.19 -2.30 21.02
CA GLU A 621 -10.42 -0.88 21.32
C GLU A 621 -11.65 -0.29 20.60
N ARG A 622 -12.02 -0.85 19.45
CA ARG A 622 -13.24 -0.45 18.72
C ARG A 622 -14.52 -1.02 19.31
N GLN A 623 -14.44 -1.97 20.26
CA GLN A 623 -15.64 -2.56 20.88
C GLN A 623 -16.33 -1.56 21.80
N PRO A 624 -17.67 -1.66 21.96
CA PRO A 624 -18.40 -0.91 22.96
C PRO A 624 -17.82 -1.13 24.37
N GLU A 625 -17.89 -0.13 25.22
CA GLU A 625 -17.38 -0.16 26.60
C GLU A 625 -17.88 -1.39 27.36
N ALA A 626 -19.17 -1.70 27.27
CA ALA A 626 -19.76 -2.87 27.94
C ALA A 626 -19.12 -4.21 27.50
N VAL A 627 -18.68 -4.33 26.24
CA VAL A 627 -17.97 -5.52 25.75
C VAL A 627 -16.56 -5.56 26.34
N ARG A 628 -15.86 -4.43 26.33
CA ARG A 628 -14.50 -4.31 26.88
C ARG A 628 -14.49 -4.60 28.39
N ASP A 629 -15.45 -4.05 29.13
CA ASP A 629 -15.61 -4.27 30.58
C ASP A 629 -16.03 -5.73 30.87
N GLY A 630 -16.82 -6.35 30.00
CA GLY A 630 -17.14 -7.77 30.11
C GLY A 630 -15.91 -8.67 30.01
N VAL A 631 -14.93 -8.29 29.16
CA VAL A 631 -13.67 -9.03 28.98
C VAL A 631 -12.66 -8.67 30.09
N LEU A 632 -12.45 -7.38 30.35
CA LEU A 632 -11.47 -6.83 31.30
C LEU A 632 -12.17 -5.94 32.36
N PRO A 633 -12.96 -6.51 33.28
CA PRO A 633 -13.71 -5.71 34.24
C PRO A 633 -12.79 -4.87 35.14
N ALA A 634 -13.11 -3.59 35.25
CA ALA A 634 -12.25 -2.58 35.89
C ALA A 634 -11.97 -2.89 37.39
N HIS A 635 -12.86 -3.59 38.08
CA HIS A 635 -12.69 -3.94 39.47
C HIS A 635 -11.67 -5.05 39.74
N VAL A 636 -11.25 -5.80 38.71
CA VAL A 636 -10.22 -6.85 38.81
C VAL A 636 -8.85 -6.20 38.60
N LEU A 637 -8.16 -5.90 39.69
CA LEU A 637 -6.86 -5.21 39.65
C LEU A 637 -5.67 -6.16 39.44
N ALA A 638 -5.81 -7.44 39.83
CA ALA A 638 -4.77 -8.44 39.60
C ALA A 638 -4.76 -8.85 38.13
N ARG A 639 -3.79 -8.33 37.38
CA ARG A 639 -3.67 -8.56 35.94
C ARG A 639 -2.24 -8.90 35.56
N VAL A 640 -2.09 -9.89 34.68
CA VAL A 640 -0.81 -10.35 34.12
C VAL A 640 -0.93 -10.46 32.61
N SER A 641 -0.01 -9.85 31.87
CA SER A 641 0.12 -10.09 30.42
C SER A 641 1.34 -10.98 30.15
N VAL A 642 1.23 -11.80 29.09
CA VAL A 642 2.30 -12.70 28.64
C VAL A 642 2.44 -12.61 27.13
N GLU A 643 3.58 -12.11 26.65
CA GLU A 643 3.84 -11.97 25.21
C GLU A 643 5.35 -11.99 24.92
N GLN A 644 5.80 -12.87 24.02
CA GLN A 644 7.21 -12.97 23.60
C GLN A 644 7.61 -11.81 22.65
N ALA A 645 7.35 -10.60 23.10
CA ALA A 645 7.69 -9.34 22.46
C ALA A 645 7.97 -8.28 23.52
N SER A 646 8.33 -7.06 23.12
CA SER A 646 8.48 -5.94 24.04
C SER A 646 7.20 -5.72 24.86
N VAL A 647 7.37 -5.45 26.14
CA VAL A 647 6.25 -5.17 27.05
C VAL A 647 5.56 -3.82 26.80
N PHE A 648 6.07 -3.02 25.87
CA PHE A 648 5.57 -1.68 25.58
C PHE A 648 4.10 -1.72 25.12
N GLY A 649 3.25 -0.92 25.80
CA GLY A 649 1.82 -0.81 25.54
C GLY A 649 0.92 -1.73 26.39
N TRP A 650 1.46 -2.75 27.04
CA TRP A 650 0.69 -3.66 27.89
C TRP A 650 0.16 -2.98 29.17
N GLU A 651 0.81 -1.90 29.63
CA GLU A 651 0.35 -1.10 30.77
C GLU A 651 -1.08 -0.57 30.59
N ARG A 652 -1.54 -0.39 29.36
CA ARG A 652 -2.92 -0.01 29.03
C ARG A 652 -3.94 -1.02 29.58
N TYR A 653 -3.58 -2.30 29.60
CA TYR A 653 -4.49 -3.41 29.95
C TYR A 653 -4.20 -3.95 31.36
N VAL A 654 -2.92 -4.04 31.73
CA VAL A 654 -2.57 -4.53 33.07
C VAL A 654 -2.68 -3.44 34.15
N GLY A 655 -2.66 -2.17 33.74
CA GLY A 655 -2.60 -1.02 34.65
C GLY A 655 -1.20 -0.80 35.24
N LEU A 656 -0.98 0.34 35.92
CA LEU A 656 0.32 0.70 36.48
C LEU A 656 0.82 -0.29 37.55
N GLY A 657 -0.10 -1.00 38.17
CA GLY A 657 0.20 -2.01 39.21
C GLY A 657 0.31 -3.43 38.72
N GLY A 658 -0.08 -3.70 37.46
CA GLY A 658 -0.08 -5.02 36.89
C GLY A 658 1.32 -5.55 36.57
N ALA A 659 1.38 -6.81 36.14
CA ALA A 659 2.62 -7.45 35.74
C ALA A 659 2.62 -7.79 34.24
N SER A 660 3.79 -7.67 33.60
CA SER A 660 3.99 -8.10 32.21
C SER A 660 5.21 -9.00 32.12
N ILE A 661 4.98 -10.25 31.66
CA ILE A 661 6.02 -11.19 31.27
C ILE A 661 6.24 -10.99 29.77
N GLY A 662 7.40 -10.43 29.43
CA GLY A 662 7.76 -10.10 28.03
C GLY A 662 9.23 -9.77 27.93
N MET A 663 9.66 -9.43 26.71
CA MET A 663 11.05 -9.14 26.40
C MET A 663 11.41 -7.71 26.81
N ARG A 664 12.55 -7.56 27.48
CA ARG A 664 13.14 -6.26 27.86
C ARG A 664 14.52 -6.06 27.25
N ASN A 665 15.06 -7.12 26.66
CA ASN A 665 16.34 -7.18 25.97
C ASN A 665 16.15 -7.93 24.65
N PHE A 666 17.16 -7.91 23.80
CA PHE A 666 17.19 -8.78 22.64
C PHE A 666 17.24 -10.26 23.07
N GLY A 667 16.86 -11.15 22.13
CA GLY A 667 16.90 -12.58 22.34
C GLY A 667 18.32 -13.16 22.39
N ALA A 668 18.44 -14.46 22.22
CA ALA A 668 19.71 -15.17 22.19
C ALA A 668 19.63 -16.37 21.22
N SER A 669 20.77 -16.88 20.78
CA SER A 669 20.87 -18.10 19.95
C SER A 669 20.87 -19.33 20.83
N ALA A 670 19.74 -20.04 20.92
CA ALA A 670 19.58 -21.30 21.62
C ALA A 670 18.28 -22.01 21.19
N PRO A 671 18.08 -23.29 21.50
CA PRO A 671 16.82 -23.96 21.35
C PRO A 671 15.68 -23.21 22.09
N LEU A 672 14.46 -23.20 21.52
CA LEU A 672 13.33 -22.47 22.09
C LEU A 672 13.09 -22.74 23.59
N GLN A 673 13.16 -23.99 24.01
CA GLN A 673 12.92 -24.35 25.41
C GLN A 673 13.91 -23.67 26.39
N GLU A 674 15.16 -23.57 25.99
CA GLU A 674 16.18 -22.87 26.78
C GLU A 674 15.92 -21.36 26.82
N LEU A 675 15.51 -20.78 25.67
CA LEU A 675 15.13 -19.37 25.60
C LEU A 675 13.90 -19.05 26.45
N GLN A 676 12.89 -19.92 26.43
CA GLN A 676 11.70 -19.76 27.27
C GLN A 676 12.05 -19.79 28.77
N GLN A 677 12.94 -20.66 29.17
CA GLN A 677 13.44 -20.69 30.54
C GLN A 677 14.25 -19.43 30.89
N LEU A 678 15.19 -19.06 30.03
CA LEU A 678 16.06 -17.88 30.20
C LEU A 678 15.28 -16.60 30.38
N PHE A 679 14.24 -16.38 29.55
CA PHE A 679 13.44 -15.17 29.54
C PHE A 679 12.15 -15.26 30.37
N GLY A 680 11.93 -16.39 31.07
CA GLY A 680 10.85 -16.56 32.04
C GLY A 680 9.47 -16.84 31.41
N PHE A 681 9.43 -17.35 30.19
CA PHE A 681 8.16 -17.79 29.56
C PHE A 681 7.83 -19.23 29.98
N THR A 682 7.60 -19.42 31.28
CA THR A 682 7.25 -20.71 31.89
C THR A 682 5.93 -20.62 32.61
N VAL A 683 5.24 -21.76 32.78
CA VAL A 683 3.97 -21.85 33.49
C VAL A 683 4.14 -21.40 34.94
N GLU A 684 5.25 -21.78 35.56
CA GLU A 684 5.58 -21.46 36.94
C GLU A 684 5.73 -19.95 37.14
N ASN A 685 6.41 -19.26 36.24
CA ASN A 685 6.57 -17.81 36.32
C ASN A 685 5.23 -17.06 36.12
N VAL A 686 4.36 -17.55 35.23
CA VAL A 686 3.00 -17.00 35.07
C VAL A 686 2.19 -17.15 36.34
N MET A 687 2.25 -18.33 36.98
CA MET A 687 1.57 -18.58 38.27
C MET A 687 2.09 -17.67 39.39
N ASP A 688 3.41 -17.52 39.47
CA ASP A 688 4.04 -16.66 40.51
C ASP A 688 3.68 -15.20 40.31
N ALA A 689 3.69 -14.72 39.06
CA ALA A 689 3.22 -13.38 38.75
C ALA A 689 1.73 -13.19 39.14
N ALA A 690 0.87 -14.14 38.85
CA ALA A 690 -0.53 -14.13 39.25
C ALA A 690 -0.69 -14.07 40.78
N ARG A 691 0.03 -14.90 41.55
CA ARG A 691 0.01 -14.90 43.01
C ARG A 691 0.50 -13.59 43.59
N GLN A 692 1.56 -13.01 43.03
CA GLN A 692 2.06 -11.68 43.45
C GLN A 692 1.02 -10.57 43.21
N GLN A 693 0.36 -10.59 42.03
CA GLN A 693 -0.71 -9.62 41.74
C GLN A 693 -1.93 -9.79 42.64
N LEU A 694 -2.34 -11.01 42.97
CA LEU A 694 -3.39 -11.29 43.93
C LEU A 694 -3.03 -10.77 45.32
N ALA A 695 -1.82 -11.03 45.79
CA ALA A 695 -1.36 -10.52 47.08
C ALA A 695 -1.29 -8.98 47.15
N ARG A 696 -0.96 -8.34 46.03
CA ARG A 696 -0.96 -6.87 45.89
C ARG A 696 -2.36 -6.32 45.91
N ALA A 697 -3.28 -6.87 45.11
CA ALA A 697 -4.66 -6.43 45.00
C ALA A 697 -5.44 -6.56 46.33
N ARG A 698 -5.10 -7.53 47.19
CA ARG A 698 -5.68 -7.65 48.53
C ARG A 698 -5.18 -6.61 49.51
N LYS A 699 -4.09 -5.90 49.23
CA LYS A 699 -3.54 -4.83 50.07
C LYS A 699 -3.98 -3.44 49.63
N ALA A 700 -4.41 -3.31 48.38
CA ALA A 700 -4.96 -2.07 47.83
C ALA A 700 -6.47 -1.93 48.11
#